data_d36928538c0495e1b0025981941850f1
#
_entry.id   d36928538c0495e1b0025981941850f1
#
_cell.length_a   1.000
_cell.length_b   1.000
_cell.length_c   1.000
_cell.angle_alpha   90.00
_cell.angle_beta   90.00
_cell.angle_gamma   90.00
#
_symmetry.space_group_name_H-M   'P 1'
#
loop_
_entity.id
_entity.type
_entity.pdbx_description
1 polymer ?
#
loop_
_entity_poly.entity_id
_entity_poly.type
_entity_poly.pdbx_seq_one_letter_code
_entity_poly.pdbx_strand_id
1 'polypeptide(L)'
;MKIFRGMRGSIFLFSMIYVLIGIILLIVSDAPMLAVSYIFSVLLIVSGIILVMYYIGREAQPDQESYDLAAGILATVAGIYLLIYAKLLTPWIPAVMGILVIVSGVITFQNALDMRRLKQVFWAPVFLISLASMALGAVILYYPFQKTSSQLRVIGASMFLSGGIDVITTLWQTMRIHGAQAVTQEMKSAVVKVKDDVVETAVQVKKEVATITENKYNKALEKTKGNGDKMEVIYSSTRNAAETATASQAILKGLAENGGLFVPNTIPALDVSLETLSKMSYQEVAYEVMSRMLTDFTEEELKHCINSAYDSKFDTTEIAPLRKAHGANYLELFHGSTIAFKDMALSILPYLLTTSAKKNHVKNDIVILTATSGDTGKAALAGFADVPGTKIIVFYPKNGVSPIQEKQMVTQKGANTAVVGIIGNFDDAQTGVKNMFNDKALAEEMDAANMQFSSANSINIGRLVPQMVYYVYAYSRLVADGTIKAGEKINVVVPTGNFGNILAAYYAKEMGLPIAKFICASNENKVLFDFFRTGEYNKNREFILTTSPSMDILISSNLERLIYKIAGNDAAKDAELMKELSTDGTYTITPDMKEKLSEFYGGYATEEETAATIKKIYEEDRYIIDTHTAVAATVYDKYRAETGDETPTVIASTASPYKFTRSVMNAIDHSYDAKSDFELVDELNKLSGVKVPQAIEDIRTAPVLHDTVCDKTEMEATVKKILNLK
;
A
#
# COMPACT_ATOMS: atom_id res chain seq x y z
N MET A 1 -15.46 46.18 -26.29
CA MET A 1 -15.75 45.26 -27.43
C MET A 1 -15.73 45.93 -28.81
N LYS A 2 -16.10 47.21 -29.01
CA LYS A 2 -16.05 47.84 -30.32
C LYS A 2 -14.63 48.04 -30.90
N ILE A 3 -13.61 48.27 -30.06
CA ILE A 3 -12.21 48.50 -30.47
C ILE A 3 -11.55 47.17 -30.89
N PHE A 4 -11.93 46.02 -30.35
CA PHE A 4 -11.44 44.70 -30.74
C PHE A 4 -12.08 44.14 -32.01
N ARG A 5 -13.13 44.81 -32.57
CA ARG A 5 -13.80 44.36 -33.81
C ARG A 5 -13.00 44.55 -35.09
N GLY A 6 -11.89 45.26 -35.03
CA GLY A 6 -11.15 45.64 -36.26
C GLY A 6 -9.74 45.02 -36.38
N MET A 7 -9.16 44.39 -35.34
CA MET A 7 -7.77 43.90 -35.40
C MET A 7 -7.61 42.58 -34.63
N ARG A 8 -7.31 41.51 -35.37
CA ARG A 8 -6.76 40.23 -34.86
C ARG A 8 -7.37 39.75 -33.51
N GLY A 9 -8.67 39.94 -33.32
CA GLY A 9 -9.38 39.56 -32.09
C GLY A 9 -9.24 38.07 -31.75
N SER A 10 -9.10 37.22 -32.76
CA SER A 10 -8.82 35.80 -32.62
C SER A 10 -7.48 35.53 -31.97
N ILE A 11 -6.40 36.25 -32.35
CA ILE A 11 -5.06 36.05 -31.77
C ILE A 11 -5.06 36.44 -30.30
N PHE A 12 -5.69 37.56 -29.97
CA PHE A 12 -5.83 37.99 -28.56
C PHE A 12 -6.60 36.97 -27.71
N LEU A 13 -7.71 36.46 -28.23
CA LEU A 13 -8.53 35.47 -27.57
C LEU A 13 -7.75 34.16 -27.37
N PHE A 14 -7.03 33.68 -28.39
CA PHE A 14 -6.16 32.50 -28.27
C PHE A 14 -5.06 32.70 -27.23
N SER A 15 -4.42 33.84 -27.20
CA SER A 15 -3.37 34.15 -26.22
C SER A 15 -3.91 34.18 -24.78
N MET A 16 -5.12 34.73 -24.58
CA MET A 16 -5.80 34.69 -23.26
C MET A 16 -6.14 33.28 -22.82
N ILE A 17 -6.66 32.44 -23.71
CA ILE A 17 -6.91 31.01 -23.44
C ILE A 17 -5.60 30.30 -23.08
N TYR A 18 -4.50 30.60 -23.78
CA TYR A 18 -3.20 30.02 -23.56
C TYR A 18 -2.63 30.38 -22.16
N VAL A 19 -2.79 31.66 -21.76
CA VAL A 19 -2.47 32.12 -20.39
C VAL A 19 -3.31 31.38 -19.35
N LEU A 20 -4.61 31.22 -19.59
CA LEU A 20 -5.53 30.56 -18.68
C LEU A 20 -5.15 29.08 -18.49
N ILE A 21 -4.86 28.35 -19.58
CA ILE A 21 -4.39 26.97 -19.53
C ILE A 21 -3.08 26.90 -18.75
N GLY A 22 -2.14 27.83 -18.97
CA GLY A 22 -0.88 27.90 -18.26
C GLY A 22 -1.07 28.05 -16.75
N ILE A 23 -1.96 28.95 -16.31
CA ILE A 23 -2.29 29.16 -14.88
C ILE A 23 -2.91 27.88 -14.29
N ILE A 24 -3.89 27.29 -14.96
CA ILE A 24 -4.55 26.06 -14.49
C ILE A 24 -3.52 24.92 -14.31
N LEU A 25 -2.63 24.73 -15.28
CA LEU A 25 -1.59 23.71 -15.20
C LEU A 25 -0.60 23.95 -14.05
N LEU A 26 -0.30 25.20 -13.71
CA LEU A 26 0.53 25.52 -12.54
C LEU A 26 -0.18 25.20 -11.24
N ILE A 27 -1.50 25.49 -11.14
CA ILE A 27 -2.31 25.24 -9.95
C ILE A 27 -2.53 23.72 -9.73
N VAL A 28 -2.78 22.96 -10.80
CA VAL A 28 -3.07 21.52 -10.75
C VAL A 28 -1.86 20.65 -11.09
N SER A 29 -0.66 21.21 -11.00
CA SER A 29 0.58 20.51 -11.37
C SER A 29 0.81 19.20 -10.61
N ASP A 30 0.27 19.06 -9.42
CA ASP A 30 0.39 17.86 -8.58
C ASP A 30 -0.77 16.87 -8.78
N ALA A 31 -1.72 17.17 -9.70
CA ALA A 31 -2.82 16.27 -10.01
C ALA A 31 -2.36 15.08 -10.90
N PRO A 32 -3.02 13.91 -10.79
CA PRO A 32 -2.76 12.79 -11.68
C PRO A 32 -2.92 13.18 -13.14
N MET A 33 -2.04 12.69 -14.03
CA MET A 33 -2.04 13.06 -15.46
C MET A 33 -3.38 12.79 -16.15
N LEU A 34 -4.11 11.77 -15.72
CA LEU A 34 -5.46 11.49 -16.24
C LEU A 34 -6.46 12.61 -15.88
N ALA A 35 -6.39 13.18 -14.66
CA ALA A 35 -7.21 14.33 -14.29
C ALA A 35 -6.85 15.57 -15.12
N VAL A 36 -5.56 15.80 -15.36
CA VAL A 36 -5.08 16.85 -16.25
C VAL A 36 -5.60 16.65 -17.67
N SER A 37 -5.67 15.39 -18.14
CA SER A 37 -6.25 15.04 -19.44
C SER A 37 -7.71 15.45 -19.57
N TYR A 38 -8.51 15.18 -18.55
CA TYR A 38 -9.92 15.60 -18.50
C TYR A 38 -10.08 17.11 -18.44
N ILE A 39 -9.29 17.81 -17.62
CA ILE A 39 -9.30 19.28 -17.55
C ILE A 39 -8.94 19.87 -18.90
N PHE A 40 -7.89 19.35 -19.57
CA PHE A 40 -7.46 19.81 -20.87
C PHE A 40 -8.53 19.55 -21.95
N SER A 41 -9.22 18.40 -21.91
CA SER A 41 -10.34 18.10 -22.80
C SER A 41 -11.48 19.10 -22.67
N VAL A 42 -11.87 19.40 -21.43
CA VAL A 42 -12.93 20.39 -21.16
C VAL A 42 -12.51 21.78 -21.62
N LEU A 43 -11.26 22.18 -21.37
CA LEU A 43 -10.73 23.48 -21.84
C LEU A 43 -10.73 23.59 -23.37
N LEU A 44 -10.38 22.52 -24.08
CA LEU A 44 -10.45 22.47 -25.54
C LEU A 44 -11.88 22.62 -26.05
N ILE A 45 -12.85 21.91 -25.45
CA ILE A 45 -14.26 22.00 -25.83
C ILE A 45 -14.79 23.42 -25.59
N VAL A 46 -14.57 23.97 -24.41
CA VAL A 46 -15.03 25.34 -24.06
C VAL A 46 -14.39 26.37 -24.97
N SER A 47 -13.07 26.28 -25.21
CA SER A 47 -12.35 27.18 -26.12
C SER A 47 -12.88 27.09 -27.55
N GLY A 48 -13.15 25.87 -28.02
CA GLY A 48 -13.72 25.64 -29.33
C GLY A 48 -15.12 26.25 -29.47
N ILE A 49 -16.00 26.07 -28.49
CA ILE A 49 -17.34 26.68 -28.46
C ILE A 49 -17.25 28.22 -28.47
N ILE A 50 -16.35 28.79 -27.67
CA ILE A 50 -16.14 30.25 -27.62
C ILE A 50 -15.72 30.79 -28.98
N LEU A 51 -14.82 30.09 -29.71
CA LEU A 51 -14.39 30.48 -31.05
C LEU A 51 -15.53 30.41 -32.06
N VAL A 52 -16.36 29.36 -32.02
CA VAL A 52 -17.55 29.23 -32.86
C VAL A 52 -18.54 30.36 -32.58
N MET A 53 -18.83 30.64 -31.29
CA MET A 53 -19.72 31.73 -30.91
C MET A 53 -19.16 33.11 -31.30
N TYR A 54 -17.85 33.29 -31.17
CA TYR A 54 -17.18 34.51 -31.64
C TYR A 54 -17.33 34.70 -33.14
N TYR A 55 -17.17 33.65 -33.95
CA TYR A 55 -17.38 33.67 -35.38
C TYR A 55 -18.82 34.02 -35.75
N ILE A 56 -19.82 33.39 -35.14
CA ILE A 56 -21.25 33.61 -35.38
C ILE A 56 -21.67 35.03 -34.98
N GLY A 57 -21.12 35.57 -33.90
CA GLY A 57 -21.45 36.91 -33.38
C GLY A 57 -20.73 38.09 -34.12
N ARG A 58 -19.88 37.75 -35.08
CA ARG A 58 -19.11 38.75 -35.85
C ARG A 58 -19.85 39.18 -37.09
N GLU A 59 -19.92 40.52 -37.32
CA GLU A 59 -20.41 41.06 -38.58
C GLU A 59 -19.44 40.77 -39.71
N ALA A 60 -19.91 40.21 -40.82
CA ALA A 60 -19.10 39.86 -41.98
C ALA A 60 -18.51 41.16 -42.61
N GLN A 61 -17.18 41.19 -42.72
CA GLN A 61 -16.47 42.23 -43.48
C GLN A 61 -15.85 41.62 -44.74
N PRO A 62 -15.96 42.26 -45.91
CA PRO A 62 -15.61 41.68 -47.19
C PRO A 62 -14.12 41.31 -47.36
N ASP A 63 -13.20 41.90 -46.56
CA ASP A 63 -11.76 41.80 -46.78
C ASP A 63 -11.01 41.01 -45.66
N GLN A 64 -11.68 40.26 -44.83
CA GLN A 64 -11.04 39.51 -43.75
C GLN A 64 -11.36 38.01 -43.80
N GLU A 65 -10.43 37.20 -44.30
CA GLU A 65 -10.44 35.76 -44.11
C GLU A 65 -10.22 35.43 -42.65
N SER A 66 -11.08 34.61 -42.07
CA SER A 66 -10.98 34.14 -40.68
C SER A 66 -11.21 32.65 -40.60
N TYR A 67 -10.30 31.95 -39.96
CA TYR A 67 -10.36 30.52 -39.75
C TYR A 67 -10.97 30.17 -38.36
N ASP A 68 -11.60 31.12 -37.68
CA ASP A 68 -12.10 30.97 -36.31
C ASP A 68 -13.15 29.86 -36.20
N LEU A 69 -14.04 29.71 -37.19
CA LEU A 69 -15.03 28.65 -37.25
C LEU A 69 -14.38 27.28 -37.36
N ALA A 70 -13.46 27.13 -38.31
CA ALA A 70 -12.76 25.87 -38.52
C ALA A 70 -11.92 25.47 -37.31
N ALA A 71 -11.18 26.42 -36.72
CA ALA A 71 -10.39 26.23 -35.53
C ALA A 71 -11.28 25.86 -34.30
N GLY A 72 -12.43 26.53 -34.14
CA GLY A 72 -13.41 26.25 -33.08
C GLY A 72 -14.01 24.86 -33.20
N ILE A 73 -14.42 24.45 -34.41
CA ILE A 73 -14.94 23.09 -34.64
C ILE A 73 -13.86 22.05 -34.36
N LEU A 74 -12.65 22.23 -34.88
CA LEU A 74 -11.53 21.30 -34.67
C LEU A 74 -11.17 21.18 -33.18
N ALA A 75 -11.09 22.28 -32.44
CA ALA A 75 -10.81 22.25 -31.00
C ALA A 75 -11.92 21.53 -30.22
N THR A 76 -13.19 21.78 -30.57
CA THR A 76 -14.32 21.09 -29.92
C THR A 76 -14.29 19.58 -30.18
N VAL A 77 -14.09 19.16 -31.44
CA VAL A 77 -14.02 17.74 -31.82
C VAL A 77 -12.82 17.06 -31.16
N ALA A 78 -11.64 17.72 -31.19
CA ALA A 78 -10.44 17.19 -30.52
C ALA A 78 -10.63 17.05 -29.00
N GLY A 79 -11.29 18.03 -28.38
CA GLY A 79 -11.61 17.97 -26.95
C GLY A 79 -12.58 16.84 -26.61
N ILE A 80 -13.63 16.62 -27.40
CA ILE A 80 -14.57 15.50 -27.22
C ILE A 80 -13.86 14.16 -27.43
N TYR A 81 -13.04 14.04 -28.48
CA TYR A 81 -12.25 12.84 -28.75
C TYR A 81 -11.29 12.52 -27.59
N LEU A 82 -10.57 13.53 -27.08
CA LEU A 82 -9.67 13.39 -25.96
C LEU A 82 -10.44 13.02 -24.67
N LEU A 83 -11.65 13.55 -24.47
CA LEU A 83 -12.50 13.23 -23.32
C LEU A 83 -12.93 11.75 -23.33
N ILE A 84 -13.34 11.24 -24.50
CA ILE A 84 -13.78 9.84 -24.65
C ILE A 84 -12.61 8.87 -24.48
N TYR A 85 -11.46 9.17 -25.09
CA TYR A 85 -10.28 8.30 -25.09
C TYR A 85 -9.18 8.75 -24.13
N ALA A 86 -9.52 9.50 -23.08
CA ALA A 86 -8.56 10.09 -22.14
C ALA A 86 -7.55 9.06 -21.62
N LYS A 87 -7.97 7.88 -21.20
CA LYS A 87 -7.08 6.83 -20.67
C LYS A 87 -6.01 6.39 -21.68
N LEU A 88 -6.36 6.29 -22.97
CA LEU A 88 -5.45 5.87 -24.04
C LEU A 88 -4.50 7.00 -24.45
N LEU A 89 -4.98 8.24 -24.42
CA LEU A 89 -4.26 9.41 -24.95
C LEU A 89 -3.45 10.15 -23.87
N THR A 90 -3.68 9.89 -22.60
CA THR A 90 -2.96 10.52 -21.48
C THR A 90 -1.43 10.51 -21.64
N PRO A 91 -0.75 9.43 -22.06
CA PRO A 91 0.70 9.43 -22.24
C PRO A 91 1.20 10.41 -23.32
N TRP A 92 0.35 10.77 -24.28
CA TRP A 92 0.70 11.65 -25.40
C TRP A 92 0.46 13.14 -25.12
N ILE A 93 -0.27 13.47 -24.05
CA ILE A 93 -0.62 14.86 -23.71
C ILE A 93 0.61 15.76 -23.54
N PRO A 94 1.69 15.37 -22.83
CA PRO A 94 2.88 16.18 -22.72
C PRO A 94 3.51 16.48 -24.07
N ALA A 95 3.52 15.51 -24.98
CA ALA A 95 4.05 15.69 -26.34
C ALA A 95 3.20 16.69 -27.14
N VAL A 96 1.88 16.56 -27.08
CA VAL A 96 0.95 17.53 -27.72
C VAL A 96 1.16 18.93 -27.16
N MET A 97 1.27 19.08 -25.84
CA MET A 97 1.53 20.36 -25.19
C MET A 97 2.90 20.94 -25.56
N GLY A 98 3.94 20.10 -25.64
CA GLY A 98 5.27 20.51 -26.11
C GLY A 98 5.24 21.06 -27.56
N ILE A 99 4.50 20.39 -28.45
CA ILE A 99 4.29 20.86 -29.82
C ILE A 99 3.54 22.20 -29.81
N LEU A 100 2.49 22.35 -29.01
CA LEU A 100 1.75 23.62 -28.92
C LEU A 100 2.64 24.78 -28.44
N VAL A 101 3.54 24.53 -27.48
CA VAL A 101 4.50 25.52 -26.98
C VAL A 101 5.48 25.91 -28.09
N ILE A 102 5.97 24.97 -28.92
CA ILE A 102 6.83 25.28 -30.08
C ILE A 102 6.07 26.11 -31.11
N VAL A 103 4.86 25.73 -31.47
CA VAL A 103 4.02 26.45 -32.42
C VAL A 103 3.75 27.89 -31.95
N SER A 104 3.40 28.07 -30.68
CA SER A 104 3.25 29.42 -30.09
C SER A 104 4.57 30.20 -30.17
N GLY A 105 5.71 29.57 -29.85
CA GLY A 105 7.04 30.19 -29.99
C GLY A 105 7.35 30.65 -31.42
N VAL A 106 6.98 29.85 -32.44
CA VAL A 106 7.14 30.21 -33.86
C VAL A 106 6.26 31.39 -34.25
N ILE A 107 5.01 31.45 -33.79
CA ILE A 107 4.12 32.58 -34.04
C ILE A 107 4.67 33.87 -33.39
N THR A 108 5.13 33.77 -32.11
CA THR A 108 5.74 34.92 -31.42
C THR A 108 7.05 35.34 -32.10
N PHE A 109 7.83 34.40 -32.68
CA PHE A 109 9.03 34.68 -33.43
C PHE A 109 8.70 35.48 -34.74
N GLN A 110 7.67 35.05 -35.45
CA GLN A 110 7.19 35.81 -36.63
C GLN A 110 6.75 37.20 -36.21
N ASN A 111 5.99 37.35 -35.14
CA ASN A 111 5.58 38.66 -34.65
C ASN A 111 6.79 39.55 -34.27
N ALA A 112 7.84 39.00 -33.70
CA ALA A 112 9.08 39.74 -33.42
C ALA A 112 9.79 40.24 -34.66
N LEU A 113 9.84 39.42 -35.75
CA LEU A 113 10.39 39.83 -37.03
C LEU A 113 9.56 40.94 -37.70
N ASP A 114 8.24 40.85 -37.64
CA ASP A 114 7.34 41.89 -38.15
C ASP A 114 7.49 43.21 -37.37
N MET A 115 7.62 43.13 -36.03
CA MET A 115 7.96 44.28 -35.17
C MET A 115 9.29 44.92 -35.57
N ARG A 116 10.34 44.10 -35.90
CA ARG A 116 11.62 44.59 -36.36
C ARG A 116 11.48 45.30 -37.71
N ARG A 117 10.73 44.74 -38.67
CA ARG A 117 10.45 45.36 -39.99
C ARG A 117 9.75 46.70 -39.83
N LEU A 118 8.86 46.82 -38.86
CA LEU A 118 8.15 48.06 -38.50
C LEU A 118 8.97 49.00 -37.60
N LYS A 119 10.29 48.74 -37.42
CA LYS A 119 11.22 49.53 -36.60
C LYS A 119 10.71 49.77 -35.15
N GLN A 120 10.07 48.77 -34.53
CA GLN A 120 9.56 48.87 -33.18
C GLN A 120 10.66 48.58 -32.13
N VAL A 121 10.70 49.32 -31.02
CA VAL A 121 11.78 49.27 -30.04
C VAL A 121 11.87 47.94 -29.28
N PHE A 122 10.76 47.27 -29.03
CA PHE A 122 10.67 46.05 -28.23
C PHE A 122 10.76 44.75 -29.01
N TRP A 123 11.20 44.75 -30.28
CA TRP A 123 11.32 43.53 -31.09
C TRP A 123 12.33 42.50 -30.52
N ALA A 124 13.47 43.01 -29.97
CA ALA A 124 14.54 42.13 -29.47
C ALA A 124 14.17 41.31 -28.24
N PRO A 125 13.56 41.86 -27.18
CA PRO A 125 13.01 41.05 -26.07
C PRO A 125 12.01 39.99 -26.53
N VAL A 126 11.06 40.35 -27.43
CA VAL A 126 10.06 39.42 -27.94
C VAL A 126 10.71 38.29 -28.74
N PHE A 127 11.75 38.62 -29.54
CA PHE A 127 12.56 37.64 -30.26
C PHE A 127 13.27 36.64 -29.33
N LEU A 128 13.92 37.14 -28.28
CA LEU A 128 14.61 36.26 -27.30
C LEU A 128 13.64 35.33 -26.58
N ILE A 129 12.46 35.83 -26.22
CA ILE A 129 11.45 35.04 -25.52
C ILE A 129 10.84 33.99 -26.45
N SER A 130 10.65 34.32 -27.74
CA SER A 130 10.19 33.32 -28.73
C SER A 130 11.16 32.14 -28.86
N LEU A 131 12.48 32.44 -28.88
CA LEU A 131 13.51 31.39 -28.89
C LEU A 131 13.49 30.57 -27.64
N ALA A 132 13.33 31.20 -26.47
CA ALA A 132 13.22 30.51 -25.19
C ALA A 132 11.97 29.60 -25.14
N SER A 133 10.82 30.06 -25.66
CA SER A 133 9.59 29.25 -25.73
C SER A 133 9.79 28.03 -26.67
N MET A 134 10.41 28.19 -27.82
CA MET A 134 10.72 27.05 -28.71
C MET A 134 11.67 26.05 -28.04
N ALA A 135 12.71 26.55 -27.34
CA ALA A 135 13.65 25.69 -26.62
C ALA A 135 12.96 24.94 -25.49
N LEU A 136 12.08 25.58 -24.69
CA LEU A 136 11.29 24.93 -23.64
C LEU A 136 10.34 23.87 -24.22
N GLY A 137 9.68 24.14 -25.34
CA GLY A 137 8.86 23.14 -26.03
C GLY A 137 9.65 21.91 -26.46
N ALA A 138 10.89 22.14 -27.00
CA ALA A 138 11.79 21.04 -27.34
C ALA A 138 12.22 20.22 -26.05
N VAL A 139 12.50 20.91 -24.96
CA VAL A 139 12.78 20.23 -23.69
C VAL A 139 11.59 19.39 -23.22
N ILE A 140 10.36 19.89 -23.33
CA ILE A 140 9.16 19.14 -22.97
C ILE A 140 9.02 17.86 -23.81
N LEU A 141 9.43 17.89 -25.08
CA LEU A 141 9.35 16.73 -26.00
C LEU A 141 10.43 15.68 -25.75
N TYR A 142 11.67 16.10 -25.48
CA TYR A 142 12.83 15.21 -25.49
C TYR A 142 13.41 14.90 -24.13
N TYR A 143 13.10 15.70 -23.09
CA TYR A 143 13.65 15.49 -21.75
C TYR A 143 12.76 14.54 -20.94
N PRO A 144 13.29 13.42 -20.45
CA PRO A 144 12.55 12.50 -19.58
C PRO A 144 12.38 13.13 -18.19
N PHE A 145 11.28 13.84 -17.97
CA PHE A 145 10.97 14.37 -16.64
C PHE A 145 10.72 13.22 -15.66
N GLN A 146 11.46 13.20 -14.56
CA GLN A 146 11.32 12.18 -13.52
C GLN A 146 9.98 12.29 -12.74
N LYS A 147 9.40 13.48 -12.71
CA LYS A 147 8.11 13.75 -12.03
C LYS A 147 7.15 14.46 -12.99
N THR A 148 5.92 13.94 -13.06
CA THR A 148 4.81 14.54 -13.83
C THR A 148 4.53 15.98 -13.40
N SER A 149 4.61 16.28 -12.09
CA SER A 149 4.42 17.63 -11.57
C SER A 149 5.46 18.63 -12.09
N SER A 150 6.73 18.21 -12.17
CA SER A 150 7.78 19.07 -12.74
C SER A 150 7.55 19.34 -14.23
N GLN A 151 7.11 18.34 -14.98
CA GLN A 151 6.75 18.47 -16.38
C GLN A 151 5.57 19.43 -16.57
N LEU A 152 4.51 19.28 -15.80
CA LEU A 152 3.33 20.14 -15.84
C LEU A 152 3.64 21.59 -15.43
N ARG A 153 4.50 21.81 -14.44
CA ARG A 153 4.98 23.16 -14.06
C ARG A 153 5.75 23.82 -15.17
N VAL A 154 6.64 23.09 -15.86
CA VAL A 154 7.39 23.63 -17.01
C VAL A 154 6.45 23.95 -18.17
N ILE A 155 5.50 23.07 -18.48
CA ILE A 155 4.48 23.31 -19.51
C ILE A 155 3.63 24.54 -19.14
N GLY A 156 3.10 24.59 -17.91
CA GLY A 156 2.26 25.68 -17.42
C GLY A 156 2.98 27.03 -17.45
N ALA A 157 4.21 27.08 -16.95
CA ALA A 157 5.05 28.28 -16.98
C ALA A 157 5.35 28.74 -18.41
N SER A 158 5.66 27.81 -19.32
CA SER A 158 5.94 28.11 -20.74
C SER A 158 4.71 28.69 -21.45
N MET A 159 3.54 28.10 -21.22
CA MET A 159 2.28 28.57 -21.78
C MET A 159 1.86 29.93 -21.20
N PHE A 160 2.03 30.14 -19.90
CA PHE A 160 1.75 31.42 -19.24
C PHE A 160 2.65 32.54 -19.76
N LEU A 161 3.95 32.31 -19.87
CA LEU A 161 4.91 33.30 -20.36
C LEU A 161 4.68 33.63 -21.83
N SER A 162 4.53 32.63 -22.70
CA SER A 162 4.31 32.80 -24.15
C SER A 162 2.99 33.53 -24.40
N GLY A 163 1.88 33.07 -23.80
CA GLY A 163 0.58 33.71 -23.94
C GLY A 163 0.54 35.13 -23.38
N GLY A 164 1.18 35.37 -22.22
CA GLY A 164 1.28 36.68 -21.60
C GLY A 164 1.98 37.71 -22.51
N ILE A 165 3.04 37.30 -23.16
CA ILE A 165 3.76 38.18 -24.12
C ILE A 165 2.94 38.46 -25.35
N ASP A 166 2.25 37.47 -25.90
CA ASP A 166 1.36 37.67 -27.04
C ASP A 166 0.21 38.61 -26.70
N VAL A 167 -0.35 38.53 -25.48
CA VAL A 167 -1.33 39.48 -24.96
C VAL A 167 -0.75 40.91 -24.90
N ILE A 168 0.44 41.07 -24.29
CA ILE A 168 1.10 42.36 -24.11
C ILE A 168 1.44 42.99 -25.47
N THR A 169 2.00 42.21 -26.38
CA THR A 169 2.39 42.69 -27.73
C THR A 169 1.15 43.09 -28.55
N THR A 170 0.08 42.32 -28.49
CA THR A 170 -1.17 42.61 -29.20
C THR A 170 -1.83 43.88 -28.62
N LEU A 171 -1.86 44.03 -27.29
CA LEU A 171 -2.37 45.21 -26.63
C LEU A 171 -1.55 46.46 -26.96
N TRP A 172 -0.23 46.37 -26.95
CA TRP A 172 0.65 47.49 -27.26
C TRP A 172 0.50 47.93 -28.70
N GLN A 173 0.38 46.98 -29.65
CA GLN A 173 0.07 47.30 -31.06
C GLN A 173 -1.29 48.02 -31.19
N THR A 174 -2.31 47.55 -30.48
CA THR A 174 -3.66 48.12 -30.49
C THR A 174 -3.69 49.54 -29.90
N MET A 175 -2.99 49.76 -28.76
CA MET A 175 -2.87 51.09 -28.15
C MET A 175 -2.22 52.14 -29.05
N ARG A 176 -1.26 51.72 -29.88
CA ARG A 176 -0.56 52.63 -30.80
C ARG A 176 -1.43 53.05 -31.99
N ILE A 177 -2.38 52.23 -32.39
CA ILE A 177 -3.28 52.52 -33.54
C ILE A 177 -4.53 53.29 -33.09
N HIS A 178 -5.08 53.08 -31.91
CA HIS A 178 -6.37 53.60 -31.46
C HIS A 178 -6.28 54.62 -30.32
N GLY A 179 -5.09 54.97 -29.81
CA GLY A 179 -4.89 55.89 -28.72
C GLY A 179 -5.01 55.27 -27.32
N ALA A 180 -4.09 55.63 -26.40
CA ALA A 180 -3.93 54.95 -25.11
C ALA A 180 -5.12 55.10 -24.15
N GLN A 181 -5.90 56.18 -24.19
CA GLN A 181 -6.96 56.42 -23.20
C GLN A 181 -8.23 55.57 -23.43
N ALA A 182 -8.61 55.31 -24.65
CA ALA A 182 -9.78 54.51 -24.98
C ALA A 182 -9.57 52.99 -24.65
N VAL A 183 -8.36 52.50 -24.83
CA VAL A 183 -7.98 51.10 -24.56
C VAL A 183 -7.91 50.84 -23.03
N THR A 184 -7.41 51.82 -22.24
CA THR A 184 -7.23 51.65 -20.79
C THR A 184 -8.57 51.56 -20.04
N GLN A 185 -9.61 52.24 -20.50
CA GLN A 185 -10.92 52.21 -19.85
C GLN A 185 -11.73 50.93 -20.15
N GLU A 186 -11.65 50.42 -21.39
CA GLU A 186 -12.25 49.14 -21.77
C GLU A 186 -11.52 47.94 -21.13
N MET A 187 -10.18 48.03 -21.00
CA MET A 187 -9.38 46.97 -20.34
C MET A 187 -9.69 46.85 -18.86
N LYS A 188 -9.83 47.97 -18.11
CA LYS A 188 -10.16 47.91 -16.68
C LYS A 188 -11.49 47.19 -16.44
N SER A 189 -12.50 47.45 -17.28
CA SER A 189 -13.81 46.77 -17.17
C SER A 189 -13.76 45.29 -17.62
N ALA A 190 -12.94 44.95 -18.62
CA ALA A 190 -12.79 43.59 -19.11
C ALA A 190 -11.94 42.72 -18.17
N VAL A 191 -10.85 43.27 -17.60
CA VAL A 191 -9.96 42.52 -16.68
C VAL A 191 -10.67 42.25 -15.34
N VAL A 192 -11.47 43.21 -14.81
CA VAL A 192 -12.24 42.97 -13.59
C VAL A 192 -13.29 41.88 -13.83
N LYS A 193 -14.01 41.92 -14.94
CA LYS A 193 -15.03 40.93 -15.28
C LYS A 193 -14.43 39.53 -15.52
N VAL A 194 -13.31 39.46 -16.24
CA VAL A 194 -12.62 38.19 -16.50
C VAL A 194 -12.00 37.64 -15.21
N LYS A 195 -11.47 38.46 -14.30
CA LYS A 195 -10.94 38.01 -13.02
C LYS A 195 -12.05 37.42 -12.13
N ASP A 196 -13.20 38.06 -12.07
CA ASP A 196 -14.32 37.58 -11.25
C ASP A 196 -14.95 36.34 -11.88
N ASP A 197 -15.16 36.31 -13.19
CA ASP A 197 -15.65 35.13 -13.93
C ASP A 197 -14.68 33.94 -13.89
N VAL A 198 -13.36 34.18 -13.91
CA VAL A 198 -12.32 33.12 -13.84
C VAL A 198 -12.21 32.55 -12.42
N VAL A 199 -12.26 33.40 -11.39
CA VAL A 199 -12.24 32.93 -9.99
C VAL A 199 -13.53 32.17 -9.67
N GLU A 200 -14.68 32.65 -10.12
CA GLU A 200 -15.97 31.99 -9.93
C GLU A 200 -16.03 30.67 -10.71
N THR A 201 -15.55 30.65 -11.97
CA THR A 201 -15.48 29.44 -12.80
C THR A 201 -14.46 28.43 -12.24
N ALA A 202 -13.30 28.87 -11.74
CA ALA A 202 -12.32 27.97 -11.11
C ALA A 202 -12.84 27.36 -9.79
N VAL A 203 -13.57 28.16 -9.00
CA VAL A 203 -14.25 27.66 -7.79
C VAL A 203 -15.41 26.74 -8.15
N GLN A 204 -16.16 27.07 -9.19
CA GLN A 204 -17.27 26.26 -9.71
C GLN A 204 -16.75 24.94 -10.30
N VAL A 205 -15.71 24.97 -11.13
CA VAL A 205 -15.05 23.79 -11.70
C VAL A 205 -14.45 22.91 -10.59
N LYS A 206 -13.83 23.51 -9.57
CA LYS A 206 -13.33 22.76 -8.41
C LYS A 206 -14.49 22.12 -7.60
N LYS A 207 -15.62 22.81 -7.45
CA LYS A 207 -16.84 22.27 -6.86
C LYS A 207 -17.48 21.20 -7.75
N GLU A 208 -17.59 21.45 -9.05
CA GLU A 208 -18.20 20.48 -9.99
C GLU A 208 -17.33 19.26 -10.19
N VAL A 209 -15.99 19.39 -10.26
CA VAL A 209 -15.07 18.25 -10.29
C VAL A 209 -15.16 17.46 -8.97
N ALA A 210 -15.24 18.12 -7.83
CA ALA A 210 -15.51 17.47 -6.55
C ALA A 210 -16.88 16.79 -6.55
N THR A 211 -17.92 17.48 -7.02
CA THR A 211 -19.31 16.98 -7.10
C THR A 211 -19.46 15.89 -8.18
N ILE A 212 -18.76 16.00 -9.33
CA ILE A 212 -18.76 14.96 -10.37
C ILE A 212 -17.98 13.72 -9.88
N THR A 213 -16.90 13.92 -9.14
CA THR A 213 -16.15 12.82 -8.52
C THR A 213 -16.99 12.18 -7.41
N GLU A 214 -17.66 12.97 -6.59
CA GLU A 214 -18.56 12.52 -5.54
C GLU A 214 -19.88 11.95 -6.12
N ASN A 215 -20.45 12.56 -7.17
CA ASN A 215 -21.63 12.03 -7.87
C ASN A 215 -21.32 10.82 -8.75
N LYS A 216 -20.13 10.70 -9.36
CA LYS A 216 -19.69 9.46 -9.99
C LYS A 216 -19.44 8.36 -8.96
N TYR A 217 -18.87 8.73 -7.81
CA TYR A 217 -18.70 7.85 -6.67
C TYR A 217 -20.06 7.44 -6.10
N ASN A 218 -20.95 8.41 -5.84
CA ASN A 218 -22.30 8.17 -5.33
C ASN A 218 -23.23 7.50 -6.37
N LYS A 219 -23.08 7.79 -7.66
CA LYS A 219 -23.82 7.13 -8.75
C LYS A 219 -23.29 5.72 -9.07
N ALA A 220 -22.00 5.46 -8.80
CA ALA A 220 -21.46 4.11 -8.73
C ALA A 220 -22.01 3.36 -7.51
N LEU A 221 -22.10 4.04 -6.36
CA LEU A 221 -22.74 3.55 -5.13
C LEU A 221 -24.27 3.34 -5.30
N GLU A 222 -24.98 4.20 -6.03
CA GLU A 222 -26.42 4.04 -6.28
C GLU A 222 -26.74 2.99 -7.36
N LYS A 223 -25.86 2.81 -8.35
CA LYS A 223 -25.96 1.70 -9.30
C LYS A 223 -25.70 0.34 -8.62
N THR A 224 -24.87 0.30 -7.58
CA THR A 224 -24.66 -0.90 -6.77
C THR A 224 -25.77 -1.16 -5.76
N LYS A 225 -26.55 -0.14 -5.35
CA LYS A 225 -27.72 -0.32 -4.46
C LYS A 225 -28.98 -0.86 -5.16
N GLY A 226 -28.98 -0.92 -6.50
CA GLY A 226 -30.14 -1.34 -7.30
C GLY A 226 -30.23 -2.85 -7.61
N ASN A 227 -29.17 -3.62 -7.39
CA ASN A 227 -29.14 -5.04 -7.79
C ASN A 227 -28.27 -5.80 -6.80
N GLY A 228 -28.61 -6.14 -5.64
CA GLY A 228 -27.97 -7.11 -4.73
C GLY A 228 -26.47 -7.49 -4.92
N ASP A 229 -25.72 -6.78 -5.77
CA ASP A 229 -24.32 -7.04 -6.10
C ASP A 229 -23.41 -6.48 -5.02
N LYS A 230 -22.63 -7.34 -4.40
CA LYS A 230 -21.56 -6.98 -3.45
C LYS A 230 -20.62 -5.96 -4.10
N MET A 231 -20.27 -4.90 -3.38
CA MET A 231 -19.29 -3.89 -3.82
C MET A 231 -17.94 -4.57 -4.11
N GLU A 232 -17.43 -4.44 -5.33
CA GLU A 232 -16.16 -5.04 -5.73
C GLU A 232 -14.99 -4.27 -5.08
N VAL A 233 -14.16 -4.96 -4.29
CA VAL A 233 -12.93 -4.42 -3.72
C VAL A 233 -11.77 -4.65 -4.68
N ILE A 234 -11.21 -3.57 -5.17
CA ILE A 234 -10.03 -3.58 -6.03
C ILE A 234 -8.80 -3.23 -5.19
N TYR A 235 -7.71 -3.90 -5.43
CA TYR A 235 -6.42 -3.66 -4.79
C TYR A 235 -5.53 -2.84 -5.69
N SER A 236 -4.79 -1.89 -5.13
CA SER A 236 -3.79 -1.10 -5.85
C SER A 236 -2.43 -1.15 -5.14
N SER A 237 -1.36 -0.87 -5.88
CA SER A 237 -0.03 -0.79 -5.31
C SER A 237 0.13 0.47 -4.46
N THR A 238 0.75 0.34 -3.28
CA THR A 238 1.13 1.49 -2.42
C THR A 238 2.02 2.51 -3.13
N ARG A 239 2.79 2.09 -4.16
CA ARG A 239 3.75 2.94 -4.88
C ARG A 239 3.31 3.31 -6.29
N ASN A 240 2.18 2.77 -6.77
CA ASN A 240 1.61 3.06 -8.08
C ASN A 240 0.10 2.81 -8.09
N ALA A 241 -0.70 3.84 -7.91
CA ALA A 241 -2.15 3.74 -7.89
C ALA A 241 -2.77 3.20 -9.20
N ALA A 242 -2.04 3.26 -10.33
CA ALA A 242 -2.51 2.75 -11.61
C ALA A 242 -2.36 1.21 -11.74
N GLU A 243 -1.48 0.60 -10.94
CA GLU A 243 -1.35 -0.85 -10.88
C GLU A 243 -2.44 -1.41 -9.97
N THR A 244 -3.47 -1.98 -10.58
CA THR A 244 -4.63 -2.53 -9.88
C THR A 244 -4.76 -4.03 -10.11
N ALA A 245 -5.40 -4.72 -9.16
CA ALA A 245 -5.64 -6.16 -9.20
C ALA A 245 -6.95 -6.49 -8.47
N THR A 246 -7.65 -7.56 -8.86
CA THR A 246 -8.66 -8.18 -8.02
C THR A 246 -8.01 -8.86 -6.80
N ALA A 247 -8.79 -9.28 -5.82
CA ALA A 247 -8.23 -9.96 -4.64
C ALA A 247 -7.45 -11.23 -5.03
N SER A 248 -8.00 -12.06 -5.91
CA SER A 248 -7.32 -13.29 -6.36
C SER A 248 -6.02 -12.99 -7.12
N GLN A 249 -5.99 -11.95 -7.94
CA GLN A 249 -4.77 -11.53 -8.64
C GLN A 249 -3.71 -10.98 -7.67
N ALA A 250 -4.12 -10.17 -6.67
CA ALA A 250 -3.21 -9.63 -5.67
C ALA A 250 -2.62 -10.74 -4.77
N ILE A 251 -3.41 -11.75 -4.39
CA ILE A 251 -2.94 -12.93 -3.65
C ILE A 251 -1.94 -13.72 -4.48
N LEU A 252 -2.23 -13.95 -5.77
CA LEU A 252 -1.39 -14.75 -6.65
C LEU A 252 -0.05 -14.06 -6.94
N LYS A 253 -0.06 -12.75 -7.20
CA LYS A 253 1.15 -11.94 -7.39
C LYS A 253 1.96 -11.79 -6.09
N GLY A 254 1.27 -11.60 -4.97
CA GLY A 254 1.87 -11.37 -3.65
C GLY A 254 2.52 -10.00 -3.47
N LEU A 255 3.12 -9.44 -4.51
CA LEU A 255 3.80 -8.14 -4.54
C LEU A 255 3.48 -7.44 -5.88
N ALA A 256 3.41 -6.11 -5.88
CA ALA A 256 3.26 -5.33 -7.10
C ALA A 256 4.57 -5.26 -7.91
N GLU A 257 4.48 -5.03 -9.22
CA GLU A 257 5.63 -5.04 -10.14
C GLU A 257 6.69 -3.99 -9.81
N ASN A 258 6.27 -2.86 -9.23
CA ASN A 258 7.17 -1.79 -8.79
C ASN A 258 7.72 -1.99 -7.37
N GLY A 259 7.46 -3.15 -6.76
CA GLY A 259 7.86 -3.49 -5.38
C GLY A 259 6.96 -2.88 -4.29
N GLY A 260 5.87 -2.20 -4.65
CA GLY A 260 4.83 -1.74 -3.72
C GLY A 260 3.94 -2.87 -3.20
N LEU A 261 3.23 -2.63 -2.12
CA LEU A 261 2.34 -3.60 -1.51
C LEU A 261 0.90 -3.40 -2.00
N PHE A 262 0.16 -4.49 -2.21
CA PHE A 262 -1.26 -4.39 -2.53
C PHE A 262 -2.06 -3.94 -1.31
N VAL A 263 -2.89 -2.90 -1.50
CA VAL A 263 -3.83 -2.36 -0.51
C VAL A 263 -5.22 -2.27 -1.13
N PRO A 264 -6.30 -2.54 -0.36
CA PRO A 264 -7.66 -2.36 -0.87
C PRO A 264 -7.93 -0.87 -1.06
N ASN A 265 -8.57 -0.51 -2.17
CA ASN A 265 -9.02 0.87 -2.42
C ASN A 265 -10.12 1.31 -1.44
N THR A 266 -10.85 0.36 -0.89
CA THR A 266 -11.90 0.57 0.11
C THR A 266 -11.90 -0.62 1.06
N ILE A 267 -12.07 -0.36 2.36
CA ILE A 267 -12.31 -1.39 3.37
C ILE A 267 -13.82 -1.35 3.68
N PRO A 268 -14.60 -2.35 3.24
CA PRO A 268 -16.03 -2.38 3.49
C PRO A 268 -16.34 -2.57 4.97
N ALA A 269 -17.37 -1.88 5.47
CA ALA A 269 -17.83 -2.07 6.83
C ALA A 269 -18.46 -3.47 7.03
N LEU A 270 -18.40 -3.96 8.26
CA LEU A 270 -19.20 -5.11 8.68
C LEU A 270 -20.69 -4.70 8.70
N ASP A 271 -21.52 -5.41 7.97
CA ASP A 271 -22.98 -5.19 7.93
C ASP A 271 -23.75 -6.13 8.90
N VAL A 272 -23.01 -6.96 9.62
CA VAL A 272 -23.50 -7.83 10.69
C VAL A 272 -23.31 -7.16 12.04
N SER A 273 -24.35 -7.16 12.88
CA SER A 273 -24.26 -6.55 14.22
C SER A 273 -23.26 -7.27 15.11
N LEU A 274 -22.62 -6.54 16.04
CA LEU A 274 -21.66 -7.09 16.98
C LEU A 274 -22.30 -8.16 17.89
N GLU A 275 -23.59 -8.03 18.21
CA GLU A 275 -24.37 -9.05 18.95
C GLU A 275 -24.60 -10.31 18.12
N THR A 276 -24.72 -10.18 16.80
CA THR A 276 -24.84 -11.36 15.93
C THR A 276 -23.50 -12.07 15.80
N LEU A 277 -22.41 -11.32 15.63
CA LEU A 277 -21.06 -11.86 15.61
C LEU A 277 -20.70 -12.63 16.91
N SER A 278 -21.25 -12.19 18.07
CA SER A 278 -21.00 -12.85 19.36
C SER A 278 -21.52 -14.28 19.46
N LYS A 279 -22.41 -14.68 18.53
CA LYS A 279 -23.00 -16.03 18.48
C LYS A 279 -22.34 -16.93 17.43
N MET A 280 -21.44 -16.38 16.63
CA MET A 280 -20.80 -17.07 15.50
C MET A 280 -19.57 -17.87 15.95
N SER A 281 -19.32 -18.96 15.26
CA SER A 281 -18.06 -19.70 15.31
C SER A 281 -16.94 -18.90 14.64
N TYR A 282 -15.69 -19.33 14.83
CA TYR A 282 -14.54 -18.71 14.16
C TYR A 282 -14.68 -18.74 12.64
N GLN A 283 -15.12 -19.87 12.07
CA GLN A 283 -15.29 -20.05 10.62
C GLN A 283 -16.39 -19.13 10.05
N GLU A 284 -17.48 -18.93 10.79
CA GLU A 284 -18.55 -18.01 10.38
C GLU A 284 -18.06 -16.55 10.41
N VAL A 285 -17.35 -16.13 11.46
CA VAL A 285 -16.71 -14.81 11.53
C VAL A 285 -15.68 -14.65 10.40
N ALA A 286 -14.91 -15.70 10.10
CA ALA A 286 -13.95 -15.69 9.00
C ALA A 286 -14.63 -15.43 7.66
N TYR A 287 -15.78 -16.06 7.40
CA TYR A 287 -16.54 -15.81 6.19
C TYR A 287 -17.07 -14.37 6.13
N GLU A 288 -17.63 -13.86 7.24
CA GLU A 288 -18.15 -12.49 7.30
C GLU A 288 -17.06 -11.44 7.02
N VAL A 289 -15.85 -11.61 7.52
CA VAL A 289 -14.73 -10.68 7.30
C VAL A 289 -14.15 -10.85 5.89
N MET A 290 -13.83 -12.10 5.53
CA MET A 290 -13.07 -12.35 4.30
C MET A 290 -13.91 -12.14 3.05
N SER A 291 -15.22 -12.43 3.06
CA SER A 291 -16.11 -12.22 1.91
C SER A 291 -16.26 -10.75 1.53
N ARG A 292 -15.97 -9.81 2.44
CA ARG A 292 -15.97 -8.37 2.17
C ARG A 292 -14.66 -7.87 1.58
N MET A 293 -13.58 -8.54 1.89
CA MET A 293 -12.25 -8.18 1.39
C MET A 293 -11.90 -8.91 0.08
N LEU A 294 -12.32 -10.17 -0.06
CA LEU A 294 -12.01 -11.05 -1.19
C LEU A 294 -13.25 -11.20 -2.09
N THR A 295 -13.72 -10.09 -2.65
CA THR A 295 -15.03 -9.97 -3.31
C THR A 295 -15.15 -10.72 -4.63
N ASP A 296 -14.05 -11.08 -5.26
CA ASP A 296 -14.03 -11.91 -6.48
C ASP A 296 -14.05 -13.43 -6.20
N PHE A 297 -14.00 -13.85 -4.91
CA PHE A 297 -14.23 -15.23 -4.52
C PHE A 297 -15.73 -15.50 -4.35
N THR A 298 -16.21 -16.68 -4.79
CA THR A 298 -17.58 -17.12 -4.49
C THR A 298 -17.70 -17.56 -3.04
N GLU A 299 -18.96 -17.70 -2.57
CA GLU A 299 -19.23 -18.19 -1.23
C GLU A 299 -18.67 -19.60 -1.02
N GLU A 300 -18.86 -20.49 -2.01
CA GLU A 300 -18.37 -21.86 -1.97
C GLU A 300 -16.85 -21.92 -1.93
N GLU A 301 -16.17 -21.10 -2.73
CA GLU A 301 -14.71 -21.01 -2.75
C GLU A 301 -14.15 -20.56 -1.40
N LEU A 302 -14.71 -19.49 -0.81
CA LEU A 302 -14.28 -19.00 0.49
C LEU A 302 -14.56 -19.98 1.62
N LYS A 303 -15.77 -20.55 1.67
CA LYS A 303 -16.11 -21.56 2.68
C LYS A 303 -15.23 -22.79 2.57
N HIS A 304 -14.88 -23.21 1.34
CA HIS A 304 -13.91 -24.29 1.14
C HIS A 304 -12.54 -23.92 1.71
N CYS A 305 -12.00 -22.74 1.39
CA CYS A 305 -10.72 -22.28 1.93
C CYS A 305 -10.72 -22.21 3.46
N ILE A 306 -11.76 -21.63 4.05
CA ILE A 306 -11.92 -21.44 5.50
C ILE A 306 -11.99 -22.81 6.22
N ASN A 307 -12.88 -23.68 5.77
CA ASN A 307 -13.09 -24.98 6.42
C ASN A 307 -11.91 -25.95 6.25
N SER A 308 -11.16 -25.82 5.14
CA SER A 308 -9.94 -26.59 4.92
C SER A 308 -8.75 -26.09 5.76
N ALA A 309 -8.79 -24.84 6.20
CA ALA A 309 -7.72 -24.23 6.98
C ALA A 309 -7.95 -24.35 8.49
N TYR A 310 -9.16 -24.04 8.96
CA TYR A 310 -9.51 -23.95 10.37
C TYR A 310 -10.32 -25.17 10.81
N ASP A 311 -9.66 -26.30 10.87
CA ASP A 311 -10.23 -27.63 11.18
C ASP A 311 -9.49 -28.26 12.38
N SER A 312 -9.47 -29.58 12.46
CA SER A 312 -8.79 -30.37 13.49
C SER A 312 -7.26 -30.21 13.54
N LYS A 313 -6.66 -29.43 12.64
CA LYS A 313 -5.25 -28.99 12.76
C LYS A 313 -5.02 -28.03 13.92
N PHE A 314 -6.09 -27.40 14.39
CA PHE A 314 -6.07 -26.61 15.62
C PHE A 314 -6.49 -27.51 16.80
N ASP A 315 -5.81 -27.37 17.93
CA ASP A 315 -6.04 -28.21 19.12
C ASP A 315 -7.26 -27.76 19.95
N THR A 316 -7.93 -26.68 19.53
CA THR A 316 -9.18 -26.18 20.10
C THR A 316 -10.19 -25.79 19.01
N THR A 317 -11.47 -26.04 19.26
CA THR A 317 -12.57 -25.64 18.34
C THR A 317 -12.80 -24.15 18.30
N GLU A 318 -12.32 -23.39 19.29
CA GLU A 318 -12.39 -21.93 19.31
C GLU A 318 -11.37 -21.28 18.36
N ILE A 319 -10.37 -22.04 17.90
CA ILE A 319 -9.29 -21.62 17.02
C ILE A 319 -8.40 -20.53 17.65
N ALA A 320 -8.96 -19.48 18.22
CA ALA A 320 -8.28 -18.35 18.84
C ALA A 320 -8.98 -17.95 20.15
N PRO A 321 -8.85 -18.76 21.22
CA PRO A 321 -9.50 -18.50 22.49
C PRO A 321 -8.93 -17.28 23.23
N LEU A 322 -9.72 -16.72 24.14
CA LEU A 322 -9.32 -15.66 25.05
C LEU A 322 -9.05 -16.20 26.44
N ARG A 323 -7.96 -15.75 27.07
CA ARG A 323 -7.61 -16.04 28.46
C ARG A 323 -7.48 -14.77 29.27
N LYS A 324 -8.17 -14.67 30.39
CA LYS A 324 -8.05 -13.54 31.32
C LYS A 324 -6.88 -13.77 32.26
N ALA A 325 -5.91 -12.89 32.26
CA ALA A 325 -4.78 -12.87 33.17
C ALA A 325 -4.21 -11.44 33.22
N HIS A 326 -3.54 -11.10 34.33
CA HIS A 326 -2.79 -9.85 34.48
C HIS A 326 -3.58 -8.59 34.06
N GLY A 327 -4.88 -8.56 34.37
CA GLY A 327 -5.76 -7.42 34.06
C GLY A 327 -6.07 -7.21 32.58
N ALA A 328 -5.75 -8.15 31.70
CA ALA A 328 -6.01 -8.11 30.27
C ALA A 328 -6.64 -9.42 29.74
N ASN A 329 -7.00 -9.42 28.46
CA ASN A 329 -7.52 -10.59 27.76
C ASN A 329 -6.48 -11.02 26.73
N TYR A 330 -5.84 -12.15 26.94
CA TYR A 330 -4.83 -12.72 26.06
C TYR A 330 -5.51 -13.50 24.94
N LEU A 331 -5.33 -13.05 23.72
CA LEU A 331 -5.82 -13.72 22.51
C LEU A 331 -4.79 -14.78 22.08
N GLU A 332 -5.04 -16.03 22.40
CA GLU A 332 -4.13 -17.14 22.12
C GLU A 332 -4.20 -17.54 20.65
N LEU A 333 -3.18 -17.16 19.88
CA LEU A 333 -3.09 -17.37 18.42
C LEU A 333 -2.18 -18.56 18.05
N PHE A 334 -1.90 -19.45 19.00
CA PHE A 334 -0.88 -20.48 18.87
C PHE A 334 -1.42 -21.92 18.95
N HIS A 335 -2.69 -22.11 18.68
CA HIS A 335 -3.35 -23.42 18.73
C HIS A 335 -3.23 -24.25 17.44
N GLY A 336 -2.55 -23.71 16.42
CA GLY A 336 -2.34 -24.36 15.13
C GLY A 336 -1.12 -25.30 15.10
N SER A 337 -0.87 -25.90 13.95
CA SER A 337 0.11 -26.97 13.73
C SER A 337 1.56 -26.62 14.08
N THR A 338 1.91 -25.33 14.15
CA THR A 338 3.28 -24.90 14.48
C THR A 338 3.37 -24.09 15.76
N ILE A 339 2.25 -24.05 16.49
CA ILE A 339 2.11 -23.38 17.78
C ILE A 339 2.54 -21.91 17.80
N ALA A 340 2.23 -21.18 16.70
CA ALA A 340 2.47 -19.75 16.57
C ALA A 340 1.39 -19.09 15.69
N PHE A 341 1.15 -17.77 15.88
CA PHE A 341 0.10 -17.01 15.18
C PHE A 341 0.18 -17.07 13.65
N LYS A 342 1.36 -17.41 13.13
CA LYS A 342 1.56 -17.52 11.68
C LYS A 342 0.68 -18.59 11.05
N ASP A 343 0.28 -19.60 11.82
CA ASP A 343 -0.66 -20.64 11.40
C ASP A 343 -2.02 -20.04 11.01
N MET A 344 -2.47 -18.96 11.70
CA MET A 344 -3.75 -18.31 11.41
C MET A 344 -3.88 -17.85 9.96
N ALA A 345 -2.78 -17.50 9.32
CA ALA A 345 -2.76 -17.05 7.93
C ALA A 345 -2.14 -18.08 6.97
N LEU A 346 -1.14 -18.85 7.43
CA LEU A 346 -0.44 -19.82 6.56
C LEU A 346 -1.20 -21.13 6.40
N SER A 347 -2.15 -21.45 7.27
CA SER A 347 -3.06 -22.58 7.06
C SER A 347 -4.07 -22.35 5.93
N ILE A 348 -4.49 -21.12 5.70
CA ILE A 348 -5.48 -20.78 4.66
C ILE A 348 -4.84 -20.32 3.34
N LEU A 349 -3.63 -19.73 3.38
CA LEU A 349 -2.97 -19.18 2.19
C LEU A 349 -2.85 -20.18 1.03
N PRO A 350 -2.52 -21.45 1.23
CA PRO A 350 -2.42 -22.43 0.12
C PRO A 350 -3.75 -22.58 -0.63
N TYR A 351 -4.86 -22.61 0.09
CA TYR A 351 -6.19 -22.76 -0.51
C TYR A 351 -6.61 -21.46 -1.23
N LEU A 352 -6.29 -20.29 -0.67
CA LEU A 352 -6.50 -19.01 -1.35
C LEU A 352 -5.65 -18.91 -2.62
N LEU A 353 -4.38 -19.33 -2.60
CA LEU A 353 -3.49 -19.31 -3.76
C LEU A 353 -3.95 -20.27 -4.86
N THR A 354 -4.30 -21.50 -4.53
CA THR A 354 -4.75 -22.49 -5.52
C THR A 354 -6.10 -22.11 -6.12
N THR A 355 -7.00 -21.54 -5.33
CA THR A 355 -8.27 -20.99 -5.83
C THR A 355 -8.01 -19.77 -6.72
N SER A 356 -7.10 -18.87 -6.32
CA SER A 356 -6.69 -17.72 -7.14
C SER A 356 -6.09 -18.16 -8.47
N ALA A 357 -5.23 -19.20 -8.48
CA ALA A 357 -4.65 -19.73 -9.70
C ALA A 357 -5.72 -20.26 -10.66
N LYS A 358 -6.68 -21.03 -10.15
CA LYS A 358 -7.83 -21.53 -10.94
C LYS A 358 -8.66 -20.38 -11.55
N LYS A 359 -8.98 -19.36 -10.76
CA LYS A 359 -9.75 -18.19 -11.19
C LYS A 359 -9.04 -17.39 -12.28
N ASN A 360 -7.73 -17.28 -12.21
CA ASN A 360 -6.90 -16.56 -13.17
C ASN A 360 -6.37 -17.45 -14.30
N HIS A 361 -6.91 -18.66 -14.44
CA HIS A 361 -6.53 -19.63 -15.49
C HIS A 361 -5.05 -19.98 -15.54
N VAL A 362 -4.36 -19.89 -14.42
CA VAL A 362 -2.96 -20.29 -14.26
C VAL A 362 -2.89 -21.82 -14.28
N LYS A 363 -2.06 -22.36 -15.16
CA LYS A 363 -1.86 -23.81 -15.33
C LYS A 363 -0.62 -24.32 -14.59
N ASN A 364 0.28 -23.43 -14.23
CA ASN A 364 1.55 -23.75 -13.59
C ASN A 364 1.35 -24.14 -12.13
N ASP A 365 2.09 -25.13 -11.67
CA ASP A 365 2.25 -25.40 -10.24
C ASP A 365 2.91 -24.20 -9.55
N ILE A 366 2.39 -23.84 -8.38
CA ILE A 366 2.90 -22.72 -7.60
C ILE A 366 4.04 -23.21 -6.71
N VAL A 367 5.24 -22.67 -6.93
CA VAL A 367 6.43 -22.96 -6.13
C VAL A 367 6.63 -21.85 -5.12
N ILE A 368 6.43 -22.15 -3.84
CA ILE A 368 6.74 -21.25 -2.75
C ILE A 368 8.22 -21.38 -2.41
N LEU A 369 8.92 -20.26 -2.54
CA LEU A 369 10.31 -20.16 -2.15
C LEU A 369 10.43 -19.15 -1.01
N THR A 370 11.01 -19.55 0.12
CA THR A 370 11.12 -18.69 1.28
C THR A 370 12.41 -18.90 2.06
N ALA A 371 12.95 -17.80 2.58
CA ALA A 371 13.99 -17.82 3.62
C ALA A 371 13.33 -17.60 4.98
N THR A 372 13.83 -18.26 6.02
CA THR A 372 13.29 -18.17 7.36
C THR A 372 14.37 -18.13 8.44
N SER A 373 14.07 -17.39 9.50
CA SER A 373 14.76 -17.48 10.80
C SER A 373 14.11 -18.48 11.77
N GLY A 374 13.17 -19.32 11.27
CA GLY A 374 12.50 -20.37 12.04
C GLY A 374 11.00 -20.44 11.79
N ASP A 375 10.20 -19.61 12.44
CA ASP A 375 8.74 -19.74 12.54
C ASP A 375 7.97 -19.65 11.22
N THR A 376 8.30 -18.69 10.36
CA THR A 376 7.57 -18.47 9.11
C THR A 376 7.76 -19.63 8.14
N GLY A 377 8.98 -20.13 8.02
CA GLY A 377 9.28 -21.28 7.17
C GLY A 377 8.56 -22.54 7.63
N LYS A 378 8.58 -22.82 8.95
CA LYS A 378 7.87 -23.97 9.48
C LYS A 378 6.36 -23.87 9.28
N ALA A 379 5.75 -22.71 9.54
CA ALA A 379 4.32 -22.53 9.35
C ALA A 379 3.92 -22.63 7.87
N ALA A 380 4.77 -22.11 6.95
CA ALA A 380 4.58 -22.29 5.52
C ALA A 380 4.69 -23.77 5.09
N LEU A 381 5.71 -24.48 5.57
CA LEU A 381 5.86 -25.92 5.30
C LEU A 381 4.61 -26.70 5.74
N ALA A 382 4.13 -26.47 6.96
CA ALA A 382 2.95 -27.15 7.47
C ALA A 382 1.66 -26.79 6.71
N GLY A 383 1.50 -25.51 6.32
CA GLY A 383 0.34 -25.07 5.58
C GLY A 383 0.29 -25.59 4.14
N PHE A 384 1.43 -25.67 3.45
CA PHE A 384 1.52 -26.12 2.06
C PHE A 384 1.73 -27.63 1.91
N ALA A 385 1.97 -28.37 3.00
CA ALA A 385 2.22 -29.81 2.94
C ALA A 385 1.05 -30.54 2.26
N ASP A 386 1.38 -31.30 1.20
CA ASP A 386 0.44 -32.11 0.42
C ASP A 386 -0.74 -31.34 -0.21
N VAL A 387 -0.65 -30.01 -0.35
CA VAL A 387 -1.65 -29.22 -1.07
C VAL A 387 -1.40 -29.37 -2.59
N PRO A 388 -2.37 -29.91 -3.36
CA PRO A 388 -2.20 -30.14 -4.79
C PRO A 388 -1.93 -28.87 -5.59
N GLY A 389 -1.04 -28.94 -6.58
CA GLY A 389 -0.66 -27.79 -7.42
C GLY A 389 0.30 -26.82 -6.74
N THR A 390 0.90 -27.24 -5.61
CA THR A 390 1.91 -26.44 -4.90
C THR A 390 3.18 -27.25 -4.61
N LYS A 391 4.30 -26.53 -4.55
CA LYS A 391 5.59 -27.03 -4.01
C LYS A 391 6.13 -25.97 -3.07
N ILE A 392 6.86 -26.36 -2.04
CA ILE A 392 7.49 -25.43 -1.12
C ILE A 392 8.93 -25.80 -0.82
N ILE A 393 9.82 -24.81 -0.94
CA ILE A 393 11.24 -24.93 -0.62
C ILE A 393 11.57 -23.85 0.41
N VAL A 394 12.09 -24.27 1.57
CA VAL A 394 12.46 -23.39 2.66
C VAL A 394 13.95 -23.43 2.89
N PHE A 395 14.59 -22.27 2.85
CA PHE A 395 15.97 -22.06 3.24
C PHE A 395 16.08 -21.51 4.66
N TYR A 396 16.98 -22.08 5.47
CA TYR A 396 17.27 -21.59 6.82
C TYR A 396 18.79 -21.60 7.09
N PRO A 397 19.31 -20.66 7.91
CA PRO A 397 20.72 -20.71 8.32
C PRO A 397 20.94 -21.92 9.25
N LYS A 398 21.85 -22.83 8.87
CA LYS A 398 22.06 -24.14 9.52
C LYS A 398 22.30 -24.06 11.03
N ASN A 399 22.92 -23.00 11.52
CA ASN A 399 23.21 -22.77 12.95
C ASN A 399 22.56 -21.51 13.48
N GLY A 400 21.54 -20.98 12.77
CA GLY A 400 20.91 -19.68 13.07
C GLY A 400 19.47 -19.79 13.58
N VAL A 401 19.00 -21.01 13.94
CA VAL A 401 17.66 -21.25 14.48
C VAL A 401 17.74 -22.09 15.75
N SER A 402 16.71 -22.06 16.60
CA SER A 402 16.70 -22.90 17.82
C SER A 402 16.62 -24.41 17.46
N PRO A 403 17.12 -25.31 18.30
CA PRO A 403 17.04 -26.75 18.07
C PRO A 403 15.61 -27.25 17.83
N ILE A 404 14.61 -26.71 18.55
CA ILE A 404 13.21 -27.05 18.37
C ILE A 404 12.72 -26.57 16.98
N GLN A 405 13.04 -25.34 16.60
CA GLN A 405 12.65 -24.81 15.28
C GLN A 405 13.29 -25.59 14.14
N GLU A 406 14.60 -25.90 14.24
CA GLU A 406 15.27 -26.75 13.25
C GLU A 406 14.59 -28.13 13.16
N LYS A 407 14.39 -28.78 14.31
CA LYS A 407 13.74 -30.09 14.36
C LYS A 407 12.34 -30.05 13.73
N GLN A 408 11.55 -29.02 14.00
CA GLN A 408 10.24 -28.84 13.36
C GLN A 408 10.33 -28.76 11.84
N MET A 409 11.36 -28.12 11.27
CA MET A 409 11.53 -28.00 9.83
C MET A 409 12.05 -29.30 9.19
N VAL A 410 13.16 -29.84 9.71
CA VAL A 410 13.82 -31.00 9.08
C VAL A 410 13.04 -32.30 9.22
N THR A 411 12.04 -32.35 10.08
CA THR A 411 11.12 -33.52 10.24
C THR A 411 9.78 -33.31 9.54
N GLN A 412 9.59 -32.19 8.80
CA GLN A 412 8.34 -31.89 8.11
C GLN A 412 8.00 -32.98 7.11
N LYS A 413 6.78 -33.51 7.18
CA LYS A 413 6.20 -34.45 6.21
C LYS A 413 5.54 -33.66 5.05
N GLY A 414 5.42 -34.33 3.90
CA GLY A 414 4.73 -33.79 2.72
C GLY A 414 5.54 -34.10 1.45
N ALA A 415 4.88 -34.66 0.45
CA ALA A 415 5.55 -35.06 -0.82
C ALA A 415 6.02 -33.84 -1.64
N ASN A 416 5.47 -32.67 -1.37
CA ASN A 416 5.73 -31.40 -2.06
C ASN A 416 6.60 -30.43 -1.24
N THR A 417 7.19 -30.88 -0.12
CA THR A 417 7.99 -30.04 0.80
C THR A 417 9.49 -30.32 0.66
N ALA A 418 10.31 -29.29 0.72
CA ALA A 418 11.76 -29.38 0.80
C ALA A 418 12.32 -28.34 1.78
N VAL A 419 13.33 -28.75 2.56
CA VAL A 419 14.02 -27.89 3.52
C VAL A 419 15.52 -27.96 3.25
N VAL A 420 16.16 -26.81 3.18
CA VAL A 420 17.59 -26.68 2.84
C VAL A 420 18.28 -25.82 3.89
N GLY A 421 19.24 -26.37 4.61
CA GLY A 421 20.15 -25.59 5.43
C GLY A 421 21.18 -24.87 4.57
N ILE A 422 21.46 -23.60 4.86
CA ILE A 422 22.55 -22.89 4.19
C ILE A 422 23.74 -22.65 5.11
N ILE A 423 24.93 -22.70 4.55
CA ILE A 423 26.14 -22.19 5.19
C ILE A 423 26.19 -20.69 4.97
N GLY A 424 25.67 -19.95 5.95
CA GLY A 424 25.47 -18.50 5.89
C GLY A 424 24.52 -18.04 6.99
N ASN A 425 24.16 -16.77 6.95
CA ASN A 425 23.18 -16.17 7.88
C ASN A 425 21.80 -16.01 7.22
N PHE A 426 20.84 -15.43 7.97
CA PHE A 426 19.48 -15.22 7.46
C PHE A 426 19.44 -14.22 6.29
N ASP A 427 20.27 -13.20 6.28
CA ASP A 427 20.32 -12.19 5.21
C ASP A 427 20.89 -12.82 3.91
N ASP A 428 21.84 -13.75 4.02
CA ASP A 428 22.34 -14.52 2.89
C ASP A 428 21.22 -15.37 2.26
N ALA A 429 20.41 -16.07 3.10
CA ALA A 429 19.27 -16.84 2.65
C ALA A 429 18.22 -15.96 1.95
N GLN A 430 17.90 -14.82 2.54
CA GLN A 430 16.90 -13.88 2.02
C GLN A 430 17.37 -13.26 0.70
N THR A 431 18.65 -12.92 0.60
CA THR A 431 19.25 -12.39 -0.63
C THR A 431 19.22 -13.41 -1.75
N GLY A 432 19.59 -14.67 -1.47
CA GLY A 432 19.52 -15.75 -2.45
C GLY A 432 18.10 -15.99 -2.99
N VAL A 433 17.11 -16.05 -2.11
CA VAL A 433 15.71 -16.16 -2.49
C VAL A 433 15.26 -14.97 -3.36
N LYS A 434 15.61 -13.74 -2.97
CA LYS A 434 15.28 -12.53 -3.72
C LYS A 434 15.93 -12.51 -5.11
N ASN A 435 17.16 -12.95 -5.22
CA ASN A 435 17.85 -13.03 -6.50
C ASN A 435 17.14 -14.00 -7.45
N MET A 436 16.74 -15.19 -6.97
CA MET A 436 15.98 -16.16 -7.77
C MET A 436 14.61 -15.65 -8.21
N PHE A 437 13.89 -14.87 -7.38
CA PHE A 437 12.64 -14.23 -7.79
C PHE A 437 12.82 -13.22 -8.92
N ASN A 438 13.98 -12.59 -9.01
CA ASN A 438 14.29 -11.56 -10.01
C ASN A 438 15.01 -12.14 -11.25
N ASP A 439 15.36 -13.41 -11.25
CA ASP A 439 16.04 -14.05 -12.36
C ASP A 439 15.05 -14.46 -13.45
N LYS A 440 15.14 -13.76 -14.60
CA LYS A 440 14.26 -14.00 -15.75
C LYS A 440 14.54 -15.32 -16.44
N ALA A 441 15.80 -15.75 -16.48
CA ALA A 441 16.17 -17.01 -17.11
C ALA A 441 15.61 -18.19 -16.32
N LEU A 442 15.71 -18.13 -15.00
CA LEU A 442 15.11 -19.13 -14.10
C LEU A 442 13.57 -19.10 -14.21
N ALA A 443 12.96 -17.94 -14.32
CA ALA A 443 11.50 -17.81 -14.49
C ALA A 443 11.02 -18.45 -15.80
N GLU A 444 11.74 -18.26 -16.92
CA GLU A 444 11.47 -18.89 -18.22
C GLU A 444 11.65 -20.42 -18.16
N GLU A 445 12.68 -20.90 -17.47
CA GLU A 445 12.94 -22.34 -17.30
C GLU A 445 11.83 -22.99 -16.45
N MET A 446 11.35 -22.31 -15.42
CA MET A 446 10.22 -22.76 -14.60
C MET A 446 8.91 -22.79 -15.39
N ASP A 447 8.61 -21.75 -16.16
CA ASP A 447 7.41 -21.69 -17.01
C ASP A 447 7.40 -22.83 -18.03
N ALA A 448 8.55 -23.12 -18.67
CA ALA A 448 8.72 -24.27 -19.57
C ALA A 448 8.47 -25.62 -18.88
N ALA A 449 8.67 -25.69 -17.56
CA ALA A 449 8.38 -26.86 -16.72
C ALA A 449 6.97 -26.84 -16.09
N ASN A 450 6.09 -25.93 -16.52
CA ASN A 450 4.77 -25.65 -15.95
C ASN A 450 4.81 -25.31 -14.45
N MET A 451 5.76 -24.51 -14.03
CA MET A 451 5.92 -24.03 -12.66
C MET A 451 6.09 -22.51 -12.65
N GLN A 452 5.73 -21.88 -11.55
CA GLN A 452 5.99 -20.45 -11.32
C GLN A 452 6.24 -20.17 -9.84
N PHE A 453 7.10 -19.19 -9.54
CA PHE A 453 7.29 -18.75 -8.17
C PHE A 453 6.10 -17.97 -7.64
N SER A 454 5.83 -18.12 -6.35
CA SER A 454 4.99 -17.23 -5.57
C SER A 454 5.54 -17.07 -4.15
N SER A 455 5.08 -16.04 -3.46
CA SER A 455 5.59 -15.69 -2.14
C SER A 455 4.55 -15.94 -1.04
N ALA A 456 4.97 -16.65 0.01
CA ALA A 456 4.23 -16.80 1.26
C ALA A 456 4.65 -15.77 2.33
N ASN A 457 5.35 -14.69 1.96
CA ASN A 457 5.80 -13.65 2.88
C ASN A 457 4.64 -12.87 3.51
N SER A 458 4.90 -12.21 4.65
CA SER A 458 3.89 -11.43 5.39
C SER A 458 3.29 -10.27 4.61
N ILE A 459 3.95 -9.84 3.52
CA ILE A 459 3.47 -8.76 2.64
C ILE A 459 2.35 -9.20 1.69
N ASN A 460 2.15 -10.51 1.46
CA ASN A 460 1.04 -11.00 0.65
C ASN A 460 -0.30 -10.65 1.32
N ILE A 461 -1.23 -10.05 0.57
CA ILE A 461 -2.56 -9.68 1.11
C ILE A 461 -3.36 -10.92 1.56
N GLY A 462 -3.12 -12.09 0.96
CA GLY A 462 -3.69 -13.38 1.40
C GLY A 462 -3.21 -13.82 2.78
N ARG A 463 -2.17 -13.18 3.34
CA ARG A 463 -1.76 -13.35 4.74
C ARG A 463 -2.29 -12.26 5.66
N LEU A 464 -2.56 -11.06 5.14
CA LEU A 464 -3.06 -9.96 5.96
C LEU A 464 -4.57 -10.12 6.26
N VAL A 465 -5.37 -10.42 5.24
CA VAL A 465 -6.82 -10.51 5.39
C VAL A 465 -7.27 -11.56 6.43
N PRO A 466 -6.72 -12.79 6.48
CA PRO A 466 -7.09 -13.75 7.51
C PRO A 466 -6.77 -13.29 8.94
N GLN A 467 -5.81 -12.38 9.11
CA GLN A 467 -5.46 -11.86 10.42
C GLN A 467 -6.49 -10.84 10.97
N MET A 468 -7.30 -10.24 10.11
CA MET A 468 -8.40 -9.38 10.57
C MET A 468 -9.45 -10.19 11.34
N VAL A 469 -9.64 -11.45 10.96
CA VAL A 469 -10.66 -12.35 11.50
C VAL A 469 -10.53 -12.53 13.01
N TYR A 470 -9.35 -12.83 13.52
CA TYR A 470 -9.18 -13.12 14.93
C TYR A 470 -9.38 -11.89 15.83
N TYR A 471 -9.23 -10.66 15.33
CA TYR A 471 -9.59 -9.45 16.09
C TYR A 471 -11.10 -9.24 16.16
N VAL A 472 -11.80 -9.47 15.05
CA VAL A 472 -13.28 -9.45 15.04
C VAL A 472 -13.83 -10.56 15.94
N TYR A 473 -13.24 -11.74 15.86
CA TYR A 473 -13.60 -12.87 16.71
C TYR A 473 -13.32 -12.59 18.22
N ALA A 474 -12.14 -12.07 18.54
CA ALA A 474 -11.81 -11.70 19.94
C ALA A 474 -12.82 -10.69 20.50
N TYR A 475 -13.14 -9.63 19.75
CA TYR A 475 -14.17 -8.68 20.16
C TYR A 475 -15.52 -9.37 20.39
N SER A 476 -15.91 -10.26 19.47
CA SER A 476 -17.17 -11.00 19.58
C SER A 476 -17.22 -11.90 20.83
N ARG A 477 -16.09 -12.48 21.22
CA ARG A 477 -16.00 -13.29 22.47
C ARG A 477 -16.10 -12.44 23.73
N LEU A 478 -15.48 -11.25 23.74
CA LEU A 478 -15.62 -10.31 24.87
C LEU A 478 -17.07 -9.85 25.07
N VAL A 479 -17.82 -9.70 23.96
CA VAL A 479 -19.26 -9.42 24.04
C VAL A 479 -20.04 -10.65 24.52
N ALA A 480 -19.71 -11.85 24.02
CA ALA A 480 -20.40 -13.09 24.34
C ALA A 480 -20.26 -13.48 25.84
N ASP A 481 -19.09 -13.26 26.43
CA ASP A 481 -18.80 -13.57 27.85
C ASP A 481 -19.18 -12.42 28.79
N GLY A 482 -19.67 -11.31 28.27
CA GLY A 482 -20.12 -10.16 29.06
C GLY A 482 -18.98 -9.30 29.62
N THR A 483 -17.75 -9.46 29.15
CA THR A 483 -16.60 -8.62 29.53
C THR A 483 -16.81 -7.18 29.10
N ILE A 484 -17.41 -6.98 27.92
CA ILE A 484 -17.80 -5.69 27.36
C ILE A 484 -19.24 -5.75 26.81
N LYS A 485 -19.87 -4.59 26.66
CA LYS A 485 -21.10 -4.46 25.87
C LYS A 485 -20.75 -4.22 24.40
N ALA A 486 -21.64 -4.64 23.50
CA ALA A 486 -21.50 -4.35 22.08
C ALA A 486 -21.39 -2.82 21.84
N GLY A 487 -20.35 -2.40 21.13
CA GLY A 487 -20.03 -0.99 20.87
C GLY A 487 -19.06 -0.36 21.90
N GLU A 488 -18.76 -1.00 23.03
CA GLU A 488 -17.70 -0.55 23.91
C GLU A 488 -16.33 -0.68 23.24
N LYS A 489 -15.48 0.32 23.45
CA LYS A 489 -14.13 0.34 22.87
C LYS A 489 -13.18 -0.58 23.64
N ILE A 490 -12.27 -1.17 22.90
CA ILE A 490 -11.15 -1.95 23.44
C ILE A 490 -9.80 -1.36 22.99
N ASN A 491 -8.76 -1.64 23.74
CA ASN A 491 -7.39 -1.47 23.28
C ASN A 491 -6.82 -2.80 22.75
N VAL A 492 -5.88 -2.73 21.83
CA VAL A 492 -5.19 -3.91 21.29
C VAL A 492 -3.70 -3.72 21.44
N VAL A 493 -3.02 -4.68 22.10
CA VAL A 493 -1.56 -4.72 22.26
C VAL A 493 -1.00 -5.83 21.39
N VAL A 494 -0.01 -5.50 20.58
CA VAL A 494 0.56 -6.46 19.62
C VAL A 494 2.08 -6.47 19.73
N PRO A 495 2.69 -7.63 20.01
CA PRO A 495 4.14 -7.80 19.85
C PRO A 495 4.45 -7.72 18.35
N THR A 496 5.21 -6.68 17.95
CA THR A 496 5.24 -6.25 16.56
C THR A 496 6.64 -6.36 15.96
N GLY A 497 6.75 -7.16 14.89
CA GLY A 497 7.88 -7.18 13.96
C GLY A 497 7.49 -6.53 12.62
N ASN A 498 7.09 -7.37 11.63
CA ASN A 498 6.75 -6.95 10.26
C ASN A 498 5.42 -6.18 10.11
N PHE A 499 4.81 -5.74 11.18
CA PHE A 499 3.60 -4.90 11.25
C PHE A 499 2.30 -5.53 10.70
N GLY A 500 2.33 -6.73 10.16
CA GLY A 500 1.14 -7.37 9.56
C GLY A 500 0.01 -7.60 10.57
N ASN A 501 0.34 -8.08 11.77
CA ASN A 501 -0.61 -8.40 12.82
C ASN A 501 -1.35 -7.13 13.33
N ILE A 502 -0.63 -6.08 13.74
CA ILE A 502 -1.25 -4.84 14.23
C ILE A 502 -1.99 -4.08 13.10
N LEU A 503 -1.51 -4.16 11.85
CA LEU A 503 -2.21 -3.61 10.69
C LEU A 503 -3.55 -4.32 10.45
N ALA A 504 -3.63 -5.63 10.69
CA ALA A 504 -4.89 -6.37 10.61
C ALA A 504 -5.91 -5.88 11.65
N ALA A 505 -5.47 -5.56 12.87
CA ALA A 505 -6.31 -4.90 13.87
C ALA A 505 -6.78 -3.51 13.40
N TYR A 506 -5.89 -2.74 12.78
CA TYR A 506 -6.23 -1.44 12.21
C TYR A 506 -7.28 -1.57 11.08
N TYR A 507 -7.14 -2.54 10.19
CA TYR A 507 -8.13 -2.80 9.15
C TYR A 507 -9.46 -3.31 9.72
N ALA A 508 -9.44 -4.10 10.80
CA ALA A 508 -10.66 -4.51 11.50
C ALA A 508 -11.39 -3.29 12.11
N LYS A 509 -10.66 -2.29 12.63
CA LYS A 509 -11.25 -1.01 13.05
C LYS A 509 -11.88 -0.26 11.87
N GLU A 510 -11.21 -0.20 10.73
CA GLU A 510 -11.75 0.42 9.51
C GLU A 510 -13.03 -0.30 9.03
N MET A 511 -13.19 -1.60 9.31
CA MET A 511 -14.45 -2.34 9.10
C MET A 511 -15.54 -2.01 10.14
N GLY A 512 -15.26 -1.18 11.14
CA GLY A 512 -16.23 -0.75 12.15
C GLY A 512 -16.03 -1.38 13.54
N LEU A 513 -14.97 -2.15 13.78
CA LEU A 513 -14.68 -2.71 15.10
C LEU A 513 -14.29 -1.58 16.08
N PRO A 514 -14.92 -1.49 17.27
CA PRO A 514 -14.64 -0.40 18.21
C PRO A 514 -13.28 -0.56 18.90
N ILE A 515 -12.19 -0.15 18.25
CA ILE A 515 -10.84 -0.13 18.82
C ILE A 515 -10.45 1.31 19.14
N ALA A 516 -10.02 1.57 20.39
CA ALA A 516 -9.59 2.89 20.84
C ALA A 516 -8.11 3.14 20.56
N LYS A 517 -7.23 2.20 20.91
CA LYS A 517 -5.78 2.31 20.78
C LYS A 517 -5.15 1.03 20.22
N PHE A 518 -4.11 1.23 19.44
CA PHE A 518 -3.19 0.21 18.97
C PHE A 518 -1.86 0.39 19.69
N ILE A 519 -1.51 -0.53 20.57
CA ILE A 519 -0.28 -0.49 21.34
C ILE A 519 0.75 -1.39 20.65
N CYS A 520 1.67 -0.76 19.95
CA CYS A 520 2.75 -1.41 19.21
C CYS A 520 3.91 -1.70 20.15
N ALA A 521 4.09 -2.95 20.52
CA ALA A 521 5.15 -3.39 21.42
C ALA A 521 6.37 -3.85 20.61
N SER A 522 7.53 -3.27 20.90
CA SER A 522 8.84 -3.64 20.36
C SER A 522 9.70 -4.33 21.42
N ASN A 523 10.62 -5.19 21.02
CA ASN A 523 11.75 -5.62 21.85
C ASN A 523 12.89 -4.59 21.77
N GLU A 524 14.12 -4.96 22.10
CA GLU A 524 15.27 -4.04 22.04
C GLU A 524 15.58 -3.54 20.63
N ASN A 525 15.14 -4.23 19.58
CA ASN A 525 15.11 -3.70 18.20
C ASN A 525 13.92 -2.73 18.05
N LYS A 526 13.99 -1.60 18.72
CA LYS A 526 12.92 -0.63 18.94
C LYS A 526 12.67 0.36 17.81
N VAL A 527 12.89 -0.02 16.56
CA VAL A 527 12.71 0.88 15.41
C VAL A 527 11.29 1.44 15.31
N LEU A 528 10.27 0.62 15.60
CA LEU A 528 8.87 1.04 15.59
C LEU A 528 8.54 1.97 16.78
N PHE A 529 9.06 1.68 17.98
CA PHE A 529 8.91 2.57 19.12
C PHE A 529 9.42 3.97 18.80
N ASP A 530 10.65 4.07 18.27
CA ASP A 530 11.24 5.35 17.90
C ASP A 530 10.42 6.05 16.82
N PHE A 531 9.96 5.32 15.79
CA PHE A 531 9.11 5.86 14.73
C PHE A 531 7.79 6.47 15.27
N PHE A 532 7.05 5.75 16.11
CA PHE A 532 5.80 6.28 16.65
C PHE A 532 6.01 7.49 17.57
N ARG A 533 7.15 7.58 18.27
CA ARG A 533 7.49 8.72 19.13
C ARG A 533 7.96 9.93 18.33
N THR A 534 8.80 9.74 17.32
CA THR A 534 9.47 10.84 16.61
C THR A 534 8.83 11.20 15.26
N GLY A 535 8.27 10.23 14.55
CA GLY A 535 7.87 10.33 13.14
C GLY A 535 9.03 10.06 12.17
N GLU A 536 10.22 9.73 12.68
CA GLU A 536 11.38 9.32 11.89
C GLU A 536 11.55 7.80 11.95
N TYR A 537 11.63 7.16 10.79
CA TYR A 537 12.00 5.76 10.66
C TYR A 537 13.48 5.65 10.30
N ASN A 538 14.25 4.87 11.09
CA ASN A 538 15.68 4.75 10.88
C ASN A 538 16.13 3.29 11.05
N LYS A 539 16.54 2.64 9.93
CA LYS A 539 17.07 1.27 9.94
C LYS A 539 18.58 1.20 10.21
N ASN A 540 19.30 2.34 10.19
CA ASN A 540 20.75 2.41 10.35
C ASN A 540 21.11 2.31 11.84
N ARG A 541 20.95 1.13 12.39
CA ARG A 541 21.19 0.80 13.80
C ARG A 541 21.74 -0.62 13.93
N GLU A 542 22.30 -0.94 15.08
CA GLU A 542 22.76 -2.27 15.40
C GLU A 542 21.55 -3.24 15.47
N PHE A 543 21.74 -4.43 14.92
CA PHE A 543 20.77 -5.52 15.02
C PHE A 543 21.05 -6.34 16.27
N ILE A 544 20.07 -6.48 17.14
CA ILE A 544 20.17 -7.16 18.42
C ILE A 544 19.45 -8.50 18.34
N LEU A 545 20.14 -9.60 18.65
CA LEU A 545 19.50 -10.91 18.80
C LEU A 545 18.86 -10.99 20.18
N THR A 546 17.56 -11.27 20.21
CA THR A 546 16.78 -11.33 21.46
C THR A 546 16.11 -12.69 21.66
N THR A 547 15.50 -12.88 22.83
CA THR A 547 14.67 -14.07 23.11
C THR A 547 13.31 -14.05 22.40
N SER A 548 12.95 -12.94 21.75
CA SER A 548 11.72 -12.79 20.93
C SER A 548 12.03 -12.60 19.44
N PRO A 549 12.61 -13.61 18.76
CA PRO A 549 13.26 -13.44 17.46
C PRO A 549 12.31 -13.05 16.31
N SER A 550 11.02 -13.28 16.40
CA SER A 550 10.05 -12.83 15.39
C SER A 550 9.88 -11.31 15.35
N MET A 551 10.40 -10.60 16.37
CA MET A 551 10.41 -9.13 16.48
C MET A 551 11.78 -8.52 16.17
N ASP A 552 12.81 -9.34 15.94
CA ASP A 552 14.15 -8.89 15.58
C ASP A 552 14.15 -8.41 14.12
N ILE A 553 13.85 -7.14 13.93
CA ILE A 553 13.76 -6.52 12.62
C ILE A 553 14.35 -5.11 12.61
N LEU A 554 14.92 -4.72 11.48
CA LEU A 554 15.31 -3.34 11.19
C LEU A 554 14.35 -2.68 10.17
N ILE A 555 13.68 -3.48 9.35
CA ILE A 555 12.67 -3.03 8.38
C ILE A 555 11.35 -3.74 8.66
N SER A 556 10.34 -2.95 8.99
CA SER A 556 8.98 -3.42 9.26
C SER A 556 8.15 -3.32 7.98
N SER A 557 8.07 -4.41 7.21
CA SER A 557 7.64 -4.40 5.81
C SER A 557 6.18 -3.95 5.59
N ASN A 558 5.23 -4.34 6.46
CA ASN A 558 3.83 -3.93 6.30
C ASN A 558 3.53 -2.52 6.84
N LEU A 559 4.48 -1.86 7.50
CA LEU A 559 4.33 -0.47 7.92
C LEU A 559 4.07 0.44 6.71
N GLU A 560 4.63 0.11 5.54
CA GLU A 560 4.37 0.81 4.28
C GLU A 560 2.88 0.99 3.99
N ARG A 561 2.04 -0.01 4.29
CA ARG A 561 0.58 0.09 4.12
C ARG A 561 -0.05 1.16 5.03
N LEU A 562 0.45 1.30 6.26
CA LEU A 562 0.03 2.37 7.15
C LEU A 562 0.55 3.73 6.67
N ILE A 563 1.82 3.81 6.22
CA ILE A 563 2.40 5.03 5.64
C ILE A 563 1.56 5.52 4.46
N TYR A 564 1.24 4.62 3.52
CA TYR A 564 0.34 4.93 2.40
C TYR A 564 -1.02 5.49 2.86
N LYS A 565 -1.64 4.86 3.86
CA LYS A 565 -2.94 5.27 4.40
C LYS A 565 -2.88 6.66 5.05
N ILE A 566 -1.91 6.92 5.93
CA ILE A 566 -1.75 8.22 6.59
C ILE A 566 -1.29 9.33 5.64
N ALA A 567 -0.62 8.98 4.54
CA ALA A 567 -0.33 9.91 3.44
C ALA A 567 -1.59 10.31 2.63
N GLY A 568 -2.78 9.78 2.99
CA GLY A 568 -4.02 10.06 2.27
C GLY A 568 -4.19 9.21 1.01
N ASN A 569 -3.63 8.02 0.98
CA ASN A 569 -3.54 7.10 -0.15
C ASN A 569 -2.74 7.68 -1.33
N ASP A 570 -1.72 8.50 -1.02
CA ASP A 570 -0.83 9.08 -2.02
C ASP A 570 0.33 8.11 -2.34
N ALA A 571 0.22 7.43 -3.48
CA ALA A 571 1.22 6.48 -3.94
C ALA A 571 2.57 7.13 -4.30
N ALA A 572 2.57 8.40 -4.70
CA ALA A 572 3.80 9.10 -5.02
C ALA A 572 4.57 9.45 -3.75
N LYS A 573 3.86 9.89 -2.70
CA LYS A 573 4.46 10.18 -1.40
C LYS A 573 4.99 8.92 -0.73
N ASP A 574 4.23 7.82 -0.79
CA ASP A 574 4.69 6.53 -0.26
C ASP A 574 5.95 6.05 -0.99
N ALA A 575 5.96 6.09 -2.33
CA ALA A 575 7.12 5.72 -3.14
C ALA A 575 8.36 6.59 -2.83
N GLU A 576 8.17 7.89 -2.56
CA GLU A 576 9.26 8.79 -2.13
C GLU A 576 9.87 8.32 -0.81
N LEU A 577 9.05 8.11 0.23
CA LEU A 577 9.50 7.67 1.55
C LEU A 577 10.16 6.29 1.51
N MET A 578 9.61 5.35 0.74
CA MET A 578 10.21 4.02 0.58
C MET A 578 11.53 4.06 -0.19
N LYS A 579 11.68 5.01 -1.11
CA LYS A 579 12.97 5.26 -1.78
C LYS A 579 14.00 5.81 -0.81
N GLU A 580 13.67 6.80 0.02
CA GLU A 580 14.54 7.32 1.08
C GLU A 580 14.99 6.19 2.01
N LEU A 581 14.05 5.32 2.45
CA LEU A 581 14.40 4.15 3.27
C LEU A 581 15.39 3.22 2.58
N SER A 582 15.28 3.03 1.27
CA SER A 582 16.16 2.12 0.53
C SER A 582 17.55 2.72 0.30
N THR A 583 17.67 4.03 0.01
CA THR A 583 18.91 4.73 -0.32
C THR A 583 19.65 5.22 0.93
N ASP A 584 18.95 5.89 1.83
CA ASP A 584 19.52 6.60 2.98
C ASP A 584 19.37 5.84 4.29
N GLY A 585 18.47 4.84 4.28
CA GLY A 585 18.14 4.03 5.46
C GLY A 585 17.19 4.72 6.44
N THR A 586 16.71 5.92 6.10
CA THR A 586 15.83 6.73 6.94
C THR A 586 14.76 7.43 6.12
N TYR A 587 13.63 7.74 6.75
CA TYR A 587 12.65 8.71 6.24
C TYR A 587 11.95 9.39 7.41
N THR A 588 11.39 10.57 7.15
CA THR A 588 10.56 11.31 8.13
C THR A 588 9.18 11.62 7.53
N ILE A 589 8.14 11.27 8.27
CA ILE A 589 6.76 11.59 7.87
C ILE A 589 6.43 13.05 8.16
N THR A 590 5.47 13.61 7.44
CA THR A 590 5.03 15.00 7.65
C THR A 590 4.28 15.15 8.98
N PRO A 591 4.18 16.38 9.55
CA PRO A 591 3.38 16.63 10.75
C PRO A 591 1.93 16.15 10.62
N ASP A 592 1.28 16.38 9.47
CA ASP A 592 -0.10 15.94 9.19
C ASP A 592 -0.24 14.40 9.17
N MET A 593 0.78 13.70 8.67
CA MET A 593 0.83 12.23 8.74
C MET A 593 1.01 11.76 10.19
N LYS A 594 1.84 12.47 10.97
CA LYS A 594 2.10 12.12 12.37
C LYS A 594 0.84 12.30 13.24
N GLU A 595 0.02 13.32 12.99
CA GLU A 595 -1.25 13.51 13.69
C GLU A 595 -2.18 12.31 13.51
N LYS A 596 -2.23 11.72 12.30
CA LYS A 596 -3.02 10.52 12.00
C LYS A 596 -2.53 9.26 12.72
N LEU A 597 -1.33 9.27 13.30
CA LEU A 597 -0.82 8.20 14.16
C LEU A 597 -1.27 8.30 15.61
N SER A 598 -2.10 9.28 15.99
CA SER A 598 -2.55 9.51 17.37
C SER A 598 -3.27 8.31 18.00
N GLU A 599 -3.79 7.38 17.22
CA GLU A 599 -4.39 6.12 17.68
C GLU A 599 -3.36 5.03 18.01
N PHE A 600 -2.10 5.22 17.61
CA PHE A 600 -1.01 4.29 17.89
C PHE A 600 -0.18 4.78 19.09
N TYR A 601 0.20 3.84 19.94
CA TYR A 601 1.16 4.04 21.00
C TYR A 601 2.34 3.09 20.75
N GLY A 602 3.56 3.61 20.69
CA GLY A 602 4.79 2.82 20.63
C GLY A 602 5.40 2.63 22.00
N GLY A 603 5.68 1.39 22.38
CA GLY A 603 6.42 1.03 23.58
C GLY A 603 7.48 -0.04 23.29
N TYR A 604 8.43 -0.25 24.21
CA TYR A 604 9.40 -1.34 24.10
C TYR A 604 9.72 -1.97 25.46
N ALA A 605 10.19 -3.22 25.43
CA ALA A 605 10.69 -3.93 26.59
C ALA A 605 12.14 -4.40 26.33
N THR A 606 12.95 -4.39 27.41
CA THR A 606 14.27 -5.02 27.42
C THR A 606 14.15 -6.53 27.68
N GLU A 607 15.24 -7.26 27.42
CA GLU A 607 15.30 -8.70 27.75
C GLU A 607 15.07 -8.97 29.24
N GLU A 608 15.62 -8.13 30.12
CA GLU A 608 15.43 -8.24 31.56
C GLU A 608 13.97 -8.00 31.97
N GLU A 609 13.33 -6.96 31.45
CA GLU A 609 11.92 -6.65 31.69
C GLU A 609 11.02 -7.78 31.16
N THR A 610 11.35 -8.34 30.00
CA THR A 610 10.63 -9.45 29.38
C THR A 610 10.66 -10.69 30.28
N ALA A 611 11.83 -11.08 30.77
CA ALA A 611 12.01 -12.20 31.69
C ALA A 611 11.27 -11.96 33.00
N ALA A 612 11.39 -10.77 33.58
CA ALA A 612 10.70 -10.40 34.83
C ALA A 612 9.16 -10.49 34.65
N THR A 613 8.63 -10.10 33.51
CA THR A 613 7.18 -10.16 33.23
C THR A 613 6.68 -11.61 33.11
N ILE A 614 7.44 -12.51 32.44
CA ILE A 614 7.10 -13.95 32.41
C ILE A 614 6.97 -14.50 33.84
N LYS A 615 7.98 -14.24 34.66
CA LYS A 615 8.00 -14.69 36.05
C LYS A 615 6.83 -14.12 36.87
N LYS A 616 6.58 -12.82 36.78
CA LYS A 616 5.50 -12.10 37.47
C LYS A 616 4.13 -12.71 37.15
N ILE A 617 3.78 -12.83 35.87
CA ILE A 617 2.47 -13.35 35.45
C ILE A 617 2.30 -14.81 35.88
N TYR A 618 3.36 -15.62 35.83
CA TYR A 618 3.32 -16.97 36.32
C TYR A 618 3.08 -17.01 37.83
N GLU A 619 3.75 -16.20 38.63
CA GLU A 619 3.62 -16.18 40.10
C GLU A 619 2.24 -15.66 40.52
N GLU A 620 1.71 -14.60 39.88
CA GLU A 620 0.44 -13.97 40.24
C GLU A 620 -0.78 -14.76 39.74
N ASP A 621 -0.79 -15.16 38.46
CA ASP A 621 -1.98 -15.73 37.80
C ASP A 621 -1.85 -17.21 37.43
N ARG A 622 -0.67 -17.82 37.63
CA ARG A 622 -0.36 -19.19 37.17
C ARG A 622 -0.51 -19.34 35.66
N TYR A 623 -0.46 -18.22 34.94
CA TYR A 623 -0.50 -18.20 33.48
C TYR A 623 0.90 -18.04 32.92
N ILE A 624 1.28 -18.93 31.99
CA ILE A 624 2.61 -18.91 31.37
C ILE A 624 2.48 -18.40 29.95
N ILE A 625 3.27 -17.38 29.63
CA ILE A 625 3.32 -16.74 28.32
C ILE A 625 4.69 -16.94 27.68
N ASP A 626 4.75 -16.85 26.36
CA ASP A 626 6.01 -16.83 25.60
C ASP A 626 6.70 -15.46 25.67
N THR A 627 7.93 -15.41 25.18
CA THR A 627 8.77 -14.21 25.21
C THR A 627 8.19 -13.03 24.43
N HIS A 628 7.54 -13.29 23.28
CA HIS A 628 6.90 -12.24 22.47
C HIS A 628 5.68 -11.65 23.21
N THR A 629 4.84 -12.51 23.76
CA THR A 629 3.68 -12.09 24.56
C THR A 629 4.15 -11.34 25.81
N ALA A 630 5.28 -11.70 26.39
CA ALA A 630 5.85 -10.99 27.53
C ALA A 630 6.31 -9.58 27.19
N VAL A 631 6.92 -9.37 26.03
CA VAL A 631 7.20 -8.01 25.51
C VAL A 631 5.91 -7.19 25.44
N ALA A 632 4.84 -7.76 24.89
CA ALA A 632 3.55 -7.07 24.79
C ALA A 632 2.94 -6.74 26.16
N ALA A 633 3.00 -7.68 27.11
CA ALA A 633 2.50 -7.50 28.47
C ALA A 633 3.30 -6.42 29.23
N THR A 634 4.63 -6.41 29.09
CA THR A 634 5.50 -5.37 29.66
C THR A 634 5.14 -3.97 29.12
N VAL A 635 4.94 -3.87 27.82
CA VAL A 635 4.55 -2.60 27.18
C VAL A 635 3.15 -2.17 27.60
N TYR A 636 2.24 -3.10 27.80
CA TYR A 636 0.91 -2.84 28.37
C TYR A 636 0.99 -2.25 29.77
N ASP A 637 1.80 -2.83 30.65
CA ASP A 637 2.02 -2.30 32.00
C ASP A 637 2.58 -0.87 31.97
N LYS A 638 3.57 -0.62 31.10
CA LYS A 638 4.13 0.72 30.90
C LYS A 638 3.09 1.72 30.37
N TYR A 639 2.28 1.31 29.39
CA TYR A 639 1.21 2.13 28.84
C TYR A 639 0.19 2.53 29.91
N ARG A 640 -0.28 1.55 30.70
CA ARG A 640 -1.22 1.83 31.81
C ARG A 640 -0.62 2.76 32.85
N ALA A 641 0.63 2.56 33.22
CA ALA A 641 1.32 3.41 34.19
C ALA A 641 1.51 4.85 33.66
N GLU A 642 1.76 5.02 32.36
CA GLU A 642 1.95 6.33 31.71
C GLU A 642 0.62 7.08 31.53
N THR A 643 -0.45 6.39 31.16
CA THR A 643 -1.70 7.02 30.71
C THR A 643 -2.85 6.95 31.69
N GLY A 644 -2.84 6.00 32.61
CA GLY A 644 -3.98 5.68 33.48
C GLY A 644 -5.18 5.09 32.73
N ASP A 645 -5.01 4.62 31.49
CA ASP A 645 -6.08 4.06 30.67
C ASP A 645 -6.48 2.66 31.16
N GLU A 646 -7.75 2.51 31.53
CA GLU A 646 -8.35 1.26 32.03
C GLU A 646 -9.27 0.61 30.98
N THR A 647 -9.25 1.06 29.74
CA THR A 647 -10.04 0.47 28.65
C THR A 647 -9.76 -1.03 28.54
N PRO A 648 -10.80 -1.90 28.45
CA PRO A 648 -10.62 -3.33 28.28
C PRO A 648 -9.64 -3.63 27.14
N THR A 649 -8.63 -4.44 27.43
CA THR A 649 -7.49 -4.61 26.51
C THR A 649 -7.37 -6.07 26.08
N VAL A 650 -7.12 -6.26 24.79
CA VAL A 650 -6.74 -7.54 24.17
C VAL A 650 -5.24 -7.53 23.87
N ILE A 651 -4.50 -8.49 24.41
CA ILE A 651 -3.09 -8.71 24.12
C ILE A 651 -2.97 -9.90 23.16
N ALA A 652 -2.38 -9.70 21.98
CA ALA A 652 -2.12 -10.79 21.06
C ALA A 652 -1.03 -11.71 21.60
N SER A 653 -1.40 -12.91 22.01
CA SER A 653 -0.49 -13.97 22.47
C SER A 653 -0.08 -14.81 21.27
N THR A 654 1.13 -14.55 20.76
CA THR A 654 1.52 -14.91 19.39
C THR A 654 2.24 -16.23 19.26
N ALA A 655 2.71 -16.83 20.36
CA ALA A 655 3.32 -18.14 20.35
C ALA A 655 3.04 -18.91 21.66
N SER A 656 3.06 -20.22 21.55
CA SER A 656 2.99 -21.08 22.74
C SER A 656 4.31 -20.99 23.54
N PRO A 657 4.26 -20.98 24.88
CA PRO A 657 5.47 -21.04 25.70
C PRO A 657 6.34 -22.28 25.40
N TYR A 658 5.76 -23.35 24.91
CA TYR A 658 6.50 -24.55 24.46
C TYR A 658 7.38 -24.34 23.26
N LYS A 659 7.18 -23.27 22.48
CA LYS A 659 8.04 -22.95 21.34
C LYS A 659 9.36 -22.30 21.76
N PHE A 660 9.35 -21.61 22.87
CA PHE A 660 10.50 -20.90 23.45
C PHE A 660 10.78 -21.39 24.88
N THR A 661 10.63 -22.71 25.10
CA THR A 661 10.66 -23.36 26.42
C THR A 661 11.87 -22.97 27.23
N ARG A 662 13.08 -22.93 26.63
CA ARG A 662 14.31 -22.57 27.33
C ARG A 662 14.25 -21.16 27.90
N SER A 663 13.89 -20.19 27.10
CA SER A 663 13.80 -18.77 27.54
C SER A 663 12.72 -18.58 28.61
N VAL A 664 11.58 -19.26 28.43
CA VAL A 664 10.47 -19.20 29.40
C VAL A 664 10.85 -19.82 30.73
N MET A 665 11.45 -21.01 30.71
CA MET A 665 11.84 -21.73 31.93
C MET A 665 12.95 -20.99 32.70
N ASN A 666 13.93 -20.47 31.97
CA ASN A 666 15.02 -19.70 32.57
C ASN A 666 14.54 -18.35 33.14
N ALA A 667 13.53 -17.74 32.56
CA ALA A 667 12.89 -16.53 33.11
C ALA A 667 12.20 -16.80 34.45
N ILE A 668 11.61 -18.00 34.61
CA ILE A 668 10.97 -18.42 35.87
C ILE A 668 12.01 -18.79 36.91
N ASP A 669 12.99 -19.65 36.56
CA ASP A 669 14.04 -20.13 37.49
C ASP A 669 15.30 -20.56 36.70
N HIS A 670 16.43 -19.91 36.94
CA HIS A 670 17.73 -20.22 36.33
C HIS A 670 18.29 -21.61 36.67
N SER A 671 17.72 -22.32 37.63
CA SER A 671 18.12 -23.71 37.95
C SER A 671 17.88 -24.67 36.77
N TYR A 672 17.08 -24.27 35.81
CA TYR A 672 16.76 -25.04 34.59
C TYR A 672 17.82 -24.96 33.47
N ASP A 673 18.80 -24.06 33.54
CA ASP A 673 19.81 -23.80 32.49
C ASP A 673 20.54 -25.05 31.99
N ALA A 674 20.82 -26.01 32.87
CA ALA A 674 21.61 -27.21 32.54
C ALA A 674 20.79 -28.32 31.82
N LYS A 675 19.46 -28.18 31.73
CA LYS A 675 18.58 -29.18 31.10
C LYS A 675 18.55 -29.07 29.59
N SER A 676 18.35 -30.19 28.91
CA SER A 676 18.09 -30.23 27.47
C SER A 676 16.71 -29.65 27.13
N ASP A 677 16.49 -29.22 25.87
CA ASP A 677 15.24 -28.57 25.46
C ASP A 677 13.99 -29.48 25.72
N PHE A 678 14.11 -30.79 25.45
CA PHE A 678 12.98 -31.71 25.72
C PHE A 678 12.77 -32.02 27.18
N GLU A 679 13.82 -32.01 28.01
CA GLU A 679 13.66 -32.07 29.48
C GLU A 679 12.98 -30.82 29.99
N LEU A 680 13.29 -29.64 29.41
CA LEU A 680 12.60 -28.40 29.74
C LEU A 680 11.11 -28.42 29.36
N VAL A 681 10.75 -29.06 28.21
CA VAL A 681 9.35 -29.29 27.84
C VAL A 681 8.61 -30.09 28.91
N ASP A 682 9.23 -31.17 29.43
CA ASP A 682 8.64 -32.00 30.49
C ASP A 682 8.51 -31.23 31.82
N GLU A 683 9.48 -30.40 32.16
CA GLU A 683 9.42 -29.54 33.35
C GLU A 683 8.35 -28.44 33.21
N LEU A 684 8.25 -27.81 32.01
CA LEU A 684 7.20 -26.82 31.75
C LEU A 684 5.80 -27.43 31.88
N ASN A 685 5.60 -28.65 31.39
CA ASN A 685 4.33 -29.37 31.58
C ASN A 685 4.01 -29.59 33.06
N LYS A 686 5.00 -30.05 33.86
CA LYS A 686 4.81 -30.22 35.30
C LYS A 686 4.50 -28.91 36.01
N LEU A 687 5.16 -27.83 35.63
CA LEU A 687 5.04 -26.51 36.25
C LEU A 687 3.70 -25.84 35.90
N SER A 688 3.28 -25.88 34.65
CA SER A 688 2.09 -25.21 34.16
C SER A 688 0.81 -26.02 34.24
N GLY A 689 0.92 -27.36 34.23
CA GLY A 689 -0.22 -28.25 34.00
C GLY A 689 -0.82 -28.19 32.62
N VAL A 690 -0.25 -27.38 31.72
CA VAL A 690 -0.69 -27.25 30.33
C VAL A 690 -0.14 -28.43 29.52
N LYS A 691 -1.03 -29.12 28.81
CA LYS A 691 -0.64 -30.28 27.99
C LYS A 691 0.41 -29.87 26.96
N VAL A 692 1.44 -30.71 26.80
CA VAL A 692 2.42 -30.52 25.71
C VAL A 692 1.69 -30.57 24.38
N PRO A 693 1.84 -29.55 23.52
CA PRO A 693 1.23 -29.54 22.19
C PRO A 693 1.69 -30.73 21.34
N GLN A 694 0.77 -31.32 20.57
CA GLN A 694 1.09 -32.47 19.71
C GLN A 694 2.25 -32.16 18.75
N ALA A 695 2.34 -30.91 18.26
CA ALA A 695 3.44 -30.41 17.42
C ALA A 695 4.84 -30.56 18.06
N ILE A 696 4.95 -30.58 19.39
CA ILE A 696 6.20 -30.80 20.13
C ILE A 696 6.43 -32.29 20.36
N GLU A 697 5.38 -33.02 20.74
CA GLU A 697 5.48 -34.48 20.92
C GLU A 697 5.88 -35.21 19.62
N ASP A 698 5.29 -34.81 18.49
CA ASP A 698 5.56 -35.40 17.19
C ASP A 698 7.04 -35.28 16.78
N ILE A 699 7.67 -34.14 17.07
CA ILE A 699 9.08 -33.94 16.70
C ILE A 699 10.08 -34.59 17.65
N ARG A 700 9.66 -35.01 18.84
CA ARG A 700 10.54 -35.61 19.88
C ARG A 700 11.30 -36.83 19.34
N THR A 701 10.60 -37.68 18.62
CA THR A 701 11.16 -38.95 18.06
C THR A 701 11.13 -38.99 16.53
N ALA A 702 10.66 -37.94 15.86
CA ALA A 702 10.52 -37.92 14.42
C ALA A 702 11.91 -38.08 13.73
N PRO A 703 12.00 -38.88 12.66
CA PRO A 703 13.21 -38.95 11.85
C PRO A 703 13.45 -37.66 11.08
N VAL A 704 14.71 -37.35 10.85
CA VAL A 704 15.07 -36.24 9.93
C VAL A 704 14.73 -36.67 8.51
N LEU A 705 13.92 -35.92 7.82
CA LEU A 705 13.46 -36.13 6.45
C LEU A 705 14.17 -35.22 5.44
N HIS A 706 14.72 -34.10 5.94
CA HIS A 706 15.40 -33.11 5.13
C HIS A 706 16.78 -32.83 5.73
N ASP A 707 17.81 -33.30 5.08
CA ASP A 707 19.22 -33.18 5.51
C ASP A 707 20.09 -32.39 4.51
N THR A 708 19.48 -31.83 3.47
CA THR A 708 20.17 -31.07 2.44
C THR A 708 20.77 -29.79 3.02
N VAL A 709 22.07 -29.60 2.80
CA VAL A 709 22.79 -28.38 3.15
C VAL A 709 23.57 -27.92 1.92
N CYS A 710 23.57 -26.63 1.63
CA CYS A 710 24.34 -26.03 0.54
C CYS A 710 25.07 -24.75 0.97
N ASP A 711 26.06 -24.33 0.20
CA ASP A 711 26.60 -22.99 0.31
C ASP A 711 25.59 -21.96 -0.21
N LYS A 712 25.65 -20.71 0.31
CA LYS A 712 24.77 -19.64 -0.14
C LYS A 712 24.85 -19.34 -1.64
N THR A 713 25.97 -19.67 -2.30
CA THR A 713 26.17 -19.52 -3.75
C THR A 713 25.55 -20.65 -4.55
N GLU A 714 25.15 -21.76 -3.91
CA GLU A 714 24.60 -22.96 -4.55
C GLU A 714 23.05 -23.04 -4.41
N MET A 715 22.42 -22.04 -3.84
CA MET A 715 20.97 -22.06 -3.56
C MET A 715 20.14 -22.29 -4.83
N GLU A 716 20.45 -21.59 -5.93
CA GLU A 716 19.73 -21.74 -7.21
C GLU A 716 19.90 -23.16 -7.81
N ALA A 717 21.12 -23.65 -7.85
CA ALA A 717 21.39 -25.01 -8.34
C ALA A 717 20.64 -26.05 -7.49
N THR A 718 20.54 -25.84 -6.18
CA THR A 718 19.77 -26.68 -5.26
C THR A 718 18.27 -26.63 -5.56
N VAL A 719 17.72 -25.47 -5.84
CA VAL A 719 16.31 -25.31 -6.25
C VAL A 719 16.06 -26.03 -7.57
N LYS A 720 16.92 -25.84 -8.58
CA LYS A 720 16.81 -26.54 -9.87
C LYS A 720 16.81 -28.06 -9.69
N LYS A 721 17.72 -28.59 -8.87
CA LYS A 721 17.78 -30.00 -8.53
C LYS A 721 16.50 -30.51 -7.86
N ILE A 722 15.97 -29.79 -6.86
CA ILE A 722 14.72 -30.15 -6.14
C ILE A 722 13.53 -30.16 -7.10
N LEU A 723 13.45 -29.19 -8.00
CA LEU A 723 12.36 -29.03 -8.96
C LEU A 723 12.54 -29.91 -10.23
N ASN A 724 13.66 -30.61 -10.38
CA ASN A 724 14.06 -31.39 -11.57
C ASN A 724 14.10 -30.51 -12.85
N LEU A 725 14.54 -29.25 -12.72
CA LEU A 725 14.86 -28.38 -13.84
C LEU A 725 16.20 -28.81 -14.50
N LYS A 726 16.39 -28.44 -15.76
CA LYS A 726 17.57 -28.84 -16.53
C LYS A 726 18.78 -27.94 -16.29
#